data_0a3cf08c7253e44fe023457d221d87d1
#
_entry.id   0a3cf08c7253e44fe023457d221d87d1
#
_cell.length_a   1.000
_cell.length_b   1.000
_cell.length_c   1.000
_cell.angle_alpha   90.00
_cell.angle_beta   90.00
_cell.angle_gamma   90.00
#
_symmetry.space_group_name_H-M   'P 1'
#
loop_
_entity.id
_entity.type
_entity.pdbx_description
1 polymer ?
#
loop_
_entity_poly.entity_id
_entity_poly.type
_entity_poly.pdbx_seq_one_letter_code
_entity_poly.pdbx_strand_id
1 'polypeptide(L)'
;MSSRLAGELIVVRGQVQGVGFRPTVWRLAHELELVGDVCNTPEGVNIRLWGDRISAFVERLQSEAPPLARIQEMERRSVSGEIPTAFEIAQTSEGVMRVAITPDAATCQDCLDEINDPFDRRFRYPFANCTNCGPRFSIIHGAPYDRAKTSMRAFDLCGDCQTEYENPLDRRYHAQPVACHMCGPKAWIEKLGQGIVNCEAFSMLDDVDAVGGMLKSGEIVAIKGLGGFHLACDATNSASVEKLRERKQRKDKAFALMARDIEAISAFAHITAEEEALLRSSAAPIVLLEARRDAHLPDAVAPGLNRLGFMLPYTPLHHIMLKRMTRPIVMTSGNISGEPQCYTNEAARNRLAEVADFGCMTDRDIVNRIDDSVVRCDLGAPRILRRARGFAPSSLLLPPGLENAPPMIAYGADLKNAFCLVKDGEAILSQHMGDLADPTTADELTHNLSLYRDLYEHVPATIVVDQHPEYFSSKLGKHDADQLDLPLIEVQHHHAHIASCMAENAWPTDGGDVLGIALDGAGWGGDGTIWGGEFLACNYTSFKRLAMLKPVALPGGDAAAREPWRNAYAHITAQMGWAEFAMNFSDLDIFKFLSLKPRDTLDSMISEQVNSPKSTSCGRLFDAAAAIAGLAPERQTYEGQAAMLFEAAIDPSALDESSDLDYPFSIPLIDGHGMPYIEPLAVWRAMLGDLVLQTPIGVIAARFHRGLARAIVAMAKRLMGDQPTFSAVALSGGCFQNQTLFKLVHGHLRDAEIDVLTHKQVPANDGGIALGQATIAAAIILNQNQGSKRCV
;
A
#
# COMPACT_ATOMS: atom_id res chain seq x y z
N MET A 1 51.62 -10.25 33.37
CA MET A 1 50.98 -9.09 32.74
C MET A 1 49.77 -9.64 32.01
N SER A 2 48.57 -9.51 32.61
CA SER A 2 47.32 -9.87 31.99
C SER A 2 47.09 -8.94 30.78
N SER A 3 47.14 -9.50 29.58
CA SER A 3 46.75 -8.75 28.35
C SER A 3 45.28 -8.40 28.50
N ARG A 4 45.00 -7.14 28.76
CA ARG A 4 43.64 -6.60 28.66
C ARG A 4 43.23 -6.73 27.15
N LEU A 5 42.52 -7.78 26.83
CA LEU A 5 41.83 -7.86 25.54
C LEU A 5 40.89 -6.63 25.48
N ALA A 6 40.99 -5.81 24.43
CA ALA A 6 40.09 -4.70 24.21
C ALA A 6 38.71 -5.28 23.83
N GLY A 7 37.69 -5.00 24.62
CA GLY A 7 36.32 -5.33 24.29
C GLY A 7 35.72 -4.28 23.34
N GLU A 8 34.66 -4.65 22.65
CA GLU A 8 33.85 -3.74 21.85
C GLU A 8 32.40 -3.72 22.30
N LEU A 9 31.83 -2.53 22.32
CA LEU A 9 30.39 -2.29 22.36
C LEU A 9 29.89 -2.04 20.93
N ILE A 10 28.98 -2.87 20.47
CA ILE A 10 28.30 -2.71 19.19
C ILE A 10 26.86 -2.30 19.47
N VAL A 11 26.49 -1.10 19.04
CA VAL A 11 25.11 -0.58 19.14
C VAL A 11 24.44 -0.78 17.78
N VAL A 12 23.40 -1.59 17.75
CA VAL A 12 22.66 -1.90 16.53
C VAL A 12 21.29 -1.23 16.61
N ARG A 13 20.99 -0.36 15.64
CA ARG A 13 19.71 0.37 15.53
C ARG A 13 18.91 -0.14 14.35
N GLY A 14 17.58 0.04 14.43
CA GLY A 14 16.62 -0.39 13.41
C GLY A 14 15.60 -1.39 13.96
N GLN A 15 14.99 -2.16 13.08
CA GLN A 15 14.05 -3.21 13.47
C GLN A 15 14.82 -4.47 13.92
N VAL A 16 15.32 -4.45 15.15
CA VAL A 16 16.18 -5.51 15.71
C VAL A 16 15.64 -6.12 17.00
N GLN A 17 14.44 -5.73 17.42
CA GLN A 17 13.76 -6.25 18.60
C GLN A 17 12.50 -7.06 18.20
N GLY A 18 12.20 -8.15 18.93
CA GLY A 18 11.03 -9.00 18.62
C GLY A 18 11.15 -9.86 17.36
N VAL A 19 12.32 -9.92 16.74
CA VAL A 19 12.60 -10.58 15.45
C VAL A 19 13.63 -11.70 15.55
N GLY A 20 13.91 -12.24 16.74
CA GLY A 20 14.93 -13.28 16.93
C GLY A 20 16.38 -12.77 16.91
N PHE A 21 16.60 -11.46 17.01
CA PHE A 21 17.93 -10.85 16.88
C PHE A 21 18.86 -11.26 18.03
N ARG A 22 18.42 -11.17 19.31
CA ARG A 22 19.24 -11.57 20.48
C ARG A 22 19.64 -13.04 20.46
N PRO A 23 18.77 -14.03 20.16
CA PRO A 23 19.16 -15.42 19.95
C PRO A 23 20.20 -15.59 18.86
N THR A 24 20.09 -14.87 17.73
CA THR A 24 21.08 -14.92 16.65
C THR A 24 22.44 -14.38 17.11
N VAL A 25 22.46 -13.24 17.80
CA VAL A 25 23.68 -12.70 18.42
C VAL A 25 24.30 -13.70 19.37
N TRP A 26 23.50 -14.32 20.24
CA TRP A 26 23.96 -15.30 21.21
C TRP A 26 24.57 -16.54 20.51
N ARG A 27 23.90 -17.09 19.49
CA ARG A 27 24.40 -18.21 18.69
C ARG A 27 25.74 -17.87 18.03
N LEU A 28 25.83 -16.74 17.34
CA LEU A 28 27.05 -16.30 16.65
C LEU A 28 28.22 -16.09 17.62
N ALA A 29 27.95 -15.52 18.81
CA ALA A 29 28.96 -15.33 19.83
C ALA A 29 29.52 -16.67 20.33
N HIS A 30 28.65 -17.66 20.58
CA HIS A 30 29.06 -19.01 21.00
C HIS A 30 29.84 -19.76 19.90
N GLU A 31 29.40 -19.70 18.64
CA GLU A 31 30.09 -20.32 17.51
C GLU A 31 31.49 -19.72 17.27
N LEU A 32 31.68 -18.45 17.61
CA LEU A 32 32.94 -17.73 17.49
C LEU A 32 33.74 -17.67 18.78
N GLU A 33 33.30 -18.40 19.82
CA GLU A 33 33.98 -18.46 21.14
C GLU A 33 34.23 -17.06 21.76
N LEU A 34 33.26 -16.12 21.53
CA LEU A 34 33.27 -14.79 22.12
C LEU A 34 32.54 -14.77 23.46
N VAL A 35 33.01 -13.95 24.38
CA VAL A 35 32.35 -13.74 25.67
C VAL A 35 31.79 -12.31 25.76
N GLY A 36 30.75 -12.13 26.61
CA GLY A 36 30.08 -10.84 26.67
C GLY A 36 28.60 -10.93 26.99
N ASP A 37 27.85 -9.97 26.48
CA ASP A 37 26.39 -9.97 26.62
C ASP A 37 25.69 -9.23 25.48
N VAL A 38 24.39 -9.52 25.36
CA VAL A 38 23.47 -8.79 24.48
C VAL A 38 22.25 -8.37 25.29
N CYS A 39 21.87 -7.11 25.18
CA CYS A 39 20.64 -6.59 25.80
C CYS A 39 19.86 -5.66 24.85
N ASN A 40 18.54 -5.64 25.01
CA ASN A 40 17.72 -4.59 24.40
C ASN A 40 17.89 -3.30 25.20
N THR A 41 17.98 -2.20 24.49
CA THR A 41 18.03 -0.83 25.04
C THR A 41 16.95 0.02 24.40
N PRO A 42 16.65 1.21 24.94
CA PRO A 42 15.72 2.14 24.31
C PRO A 42 16.10 2.49 22.85
N GLU A 43 17.38 2.47 22.51
CA GLU A 43 17.91 2.89 21.20
C GLU A 43 18.08 1.72 20.20
N GLY A 44 17.89 0.46 20.64
CA GLY A 44 18.11 -0.71 19.80
C GLY A 44 18.65 -1.91 20.58
N VAL A 45 19.72 -2.52 20.11
CA VAL A 45 20.38 -3.66 20.76
C VAL A 45 21.84 -3.32 21.03
N ASN A 46 22.27 -3.42 22.29
CA ASN A 46 23.66 -3.32 22.68
C ASN A 46 24.28 -4.71 22.80
N ILE A 47 25.45 -4.89 22.19
CA ILE A 47 26.22 -6.14 22.19
C ILE A 47 27.60 -5.78 22.71
N ARG A 48 28.00 -6.36 23.84
CA ARG A 48 29.35 -6.21 24.39
C ARG A 48 30.10 -7.51 24.12
N LEU A 49 31.29 -7.42 23.53
CA LEU A 49 32.07 -8.57 23.11
C LEU A 49 33.54 -8.43 23.50
N TRP A 50 34.12 -9.54 23.92
CA TRP A 50 35.55 -9.70 24.14
C TRP A 50 36.03 -10.97 23.41
N GLY A 51 37.14 -10.87 22.68
CA GLY A 51 37.76 -11.98 21.92
C GLY A 51 38.36 -11.51 20.61
N ASP A 52 39.09 -12.41 19.95
CA ASP A 52 39.86 -12.07 18.74
C ASP A 52 39.04 -12.10 17.45
N ARG A 53 37.79 -12.64 17.52
CA ARG A 53 36.93 -12.87 16.34
C ARG A 53 35.77 -11.86 16.19
N ILE A 54 35.85 -10.68 16.82
CA ILE A 54 34.78 -9.68 16.81
C ILE A 54 34.48 -9.19 15.37
N SER A 55 35.49 -9.02 14.52
CA SER A 55 35.27 -8.60 13.12
C SER A 55 34.49 -9.64 12.33
N ALA A 56 34.84 -10.94 12.48
CA ALA A 56 34.10 -12.04 11.87
C ALA A 56 32.65 -12.13 12.37
N PHE A 57 32.43 -11.83 13.66
CA PHE A 57 31.10 -11.75 14.24
C PHE A 57 30.26 -10.67 13.54
N VAL A 58 30.82 -9.48 13.34
CA VAL A 58 30.10 -8.36 12.69
C VAL A 58 29.73 -8.70 11.25
N GLU A 59 30.65 -9.29 10.48
CA GLU A 59 30.38 -9.74 9.11
C GLU A 59 29.27 -10.80 9.06
N ARG A 60 29.34 -11.78 9.94
CA ARG A 60 28.30 -12.83 10.03
C ARG A 60 26.96 -12.28 10.53
N LEU A 61 26.96 -11.34 11.47
CA LEU A 61 25.73 -10.71 11.97
C LEU A 61 24.98 -9.96 10.85
N GLN A 62 25.71 -9.32 9.94
CA GLN A 62 25.12 -8.66 8.78
C GLN A 62 24.58 -9.65 7.75
N SER A 63 25.29 -10.76 7.50
CA SER A 63 24.89 -11.74 6.49
C SER A 63 23.87 -12.78 7.00
N GLU A 64 23.85 -13.08 8.29
CA GLU A 64 22.99 -14.07 8.94
C GLU A 64 21.91 -13.42 9.83
N ALA A 65 21.65 -12.12 9.67
CA ALA A 65 20.58 -11.46 10.42
C ALA A 65 19.23 -12.18 10.20
N PRO A 66 18.39 -12.27 11.24
CA PRO A 66 17.07 -12.89 11.10
C PRO A 66 16.25 -12.26 9.97
N PRO A 67 15.41 -13.01 9.24
CA PRO A 67 14.69 -12.51 8.06
C PRO A 67 13.83 -11.26 8.28
N LEU A 68 13.39 -11.03 9.52
CA LEU A 68 12.59 -9.86 9.90
C LEU A 68 13.42 -8.72 10.45
N ALA A 69 14.71 -8.93 10.71
CA ALA A 69 15.59 -7.87 11.19
C ALA A 69 15.95 -6.91 10.06
N ARG A 70 15.94 -5.62 10.38
CA ARG A 70 16.44 -4.55 9.49
C ARG A 70 17.43 -3.72 10.28
N ILE A 71 18.71 -3.94 10.03
CA ILE A 71 19.79 -3.15 10.61
C ILE A 71 19.91 -1.87 9.81
N GLN A 72 19.59 -0.74 10.43
CA GLN A 72 19.71 0.59 9.82
C GLN A 72 21.09 1.18 10.07
N GLU A 73 21.59 0.99 11.30
CA GLU A 73 22.87 1.51 11.73
C GLU A 73 23.58 0.53 12.67
N MET A 74 24.89 0.44 12.56
CA MET A 74 25.75 -0.33 13.45
C MET A 74 26.96 0.51 13.86
N GLU A 75 26.99 0.92 15.11
CA GLU A 75 28.08 1.71 15.69
C GLU A 75 28.98 0.82 16.54
N ARG A 76 30.31 0.95 16.37
CA ARG A 76 31.30 0.22 17.14
C ARG A 76 32.11 1.16 18.03
N ARG A 77 32.25 0.82 19.31
CA ARG A 77 33.05 1.60 20.28
C ARG A 77 33.90 0.66 21.10
N SER A 78 35.14 1.03 21.36
CA SER A 78 36.00 0.28 22.30
C SER A 78 35.47 0.36 23.73
N VAL A 79 35.46 -0.79 24.41
CA VAL A 79 35.00 -0.89 25.80
C VAL A 79 36.14 -1.49 26.66
N SER A 80 36.31 -0.92 27.87
CA SER A 80 37.22 -1.44 28.91
C SER A 80 36.41 -1.92 30.09
N GLY A 81 36.65 -3.15 30.57
CA GLY A 81 35.92 -3.73 31.68
C GLY A 81 36.51 -5.07 32.12
N GLU A 82 35.91 -5.71 33.11
CA GLU A 82 36.19 -7.10 33.45
C GLU A 82 35.69 -8.01 32.31
N ILE A 83 36.51 -8.96 31.91
CA ILE A 83 36.14 -9.88 30.84
C ILE A 83 35.17 -10.91 31.41
N PRO A 84 33.94 -11.03 30.86
CA PRO A 84 32.98 -12.06 31.28
C PRO A 84 33.51 -13.49 31.04
N THR A 85 32.97 -14.45 31.77
CA THR A 85 33.37 -15.87 31.62
C THR A 85 32.53 -16.59 30.58
N ALA A 86 31.39 -16.01 30.17
CA ALA A 86 30.48 -16.58 29.20
C ALA A 86 29.80 -15.45 28.39
N PHE A 87 29.04 -15.82 27.34
CA PHE A 87 28.17 -14.91 26.65
C PHE A 87 26.72 -15.09 27.12
N GLU A 88 26.08 -14.00 27.55
CA GLU A 88 24.75 -14.06 28.14
C GLU A 88 23.75 -13.13 27.45
N ILE A 89 22.46 -13.51 27.47
CA ILE A 89 21.37 -12.59 27.09
C ILE A 89 20.94 -11.85 28.35
N ALA A 90 21.36 -10.60 28.47
CA ALA A 90 21.07 -9.78 29.65
C ALA A 90 19.64 -9.24 29.63
N GLN A 91 19.14 -8.85 30.80
CA GLN A 91 17.84 -8.20 30.93
C GLN A 91 17.81 -6.88 30.16
N THR A 92 16.64 -6.53 29.63
CA THR A 92 16.41 -5.25 28.96
C THR A 92 16.72 -4.09 29.92
N SER A 93 17.47 -3.08 29.47
CA SER A 93 17.79 -1.90 30.28
C SER A 93 16.53 -1.04 30.51
N GLU A 94 16.42 -0.42 31.68
CA GLU A 94 15.35 0.53 31.98
C GLU A 94 15.49 1.79 31.14
N GLY A 95 14.35 2.31 30.64
CA GLY A 95 14.26 3.54 29.84
C GLY A 95 13.00 3.54 28.97
N VAL A 96 12.67 4.70 28.40
CA VAL A 96 11.59 4.82 27.40
C VAL A 96 12.04 4.10 26.13
N MET A 97 11.51 2.91 25.89
CA MET A 97 11.91 2.09 24.76
C MET A 97 11.44 2.70 23.43
N ARG A 98 12.34 2.80 22.46
CA ARG A 98 11.94 2.97 21.06
C ARG A 98 11.30 1.66 20.59
N VAL A 99 9.98 1.60 20.64
CA VAL A 99 9.24 0.39 20.30
C VAL A 99 9.08 0.32 18.78
N ALA A 100 9.92 -0.45 18.11
CA ALA A 100 9.67 -0.82 16.72
C ALA A 100 8.67 -1.98 16.70
N ILE A 101 7.45 -1.75 16.21
CA ILE A 101 6.46 -2.81 16.04
C ILE A 101 6.69 -3.47 14.69
N THR A 102 7.00 -4.77 14.74
CA THR A 102 7.24 -5.57 13.56
C THR A 102 5.92 -5.88 12.84
N PRO A 103 5.83 -5.77 11.51
CA PRO A 103 4.70 -6.27 10.73
C PRO A 103 4.48 -7.77 10.90
N ASP A 104 3.25 -8.22 10.65
CA ASP A 104 2.94 -9.64 10.52
C ASP A 104 3.74 -10.26 9.37
N ALA A 105 4.25 -11.47 9.58
CA ALA A 105 5.12 -12.14 8.62
C ALA A 105 4.55 -13.49 8.18
N ALA A 106 4.75 -13.82 6.92
CA ALA A 106 4.38 -15.10 6.34
C ALA A 106 5.14 -16.27 7.01
N THR A 107 4.55 -17.46 6.96
CA THR A 107 5.13 -18.69 7.49
C THR A 107 6.52 -18.95 6.89
N CYS A 108 7.53 -19.08 7.73
CA CYS A 108 8.89 -19.42 7.30
C CYS A 108 9.02 -20.90 6.92
N GLN A 109 10.08 -21.23 6.19
CA GLN A 109 10.30 -22.60 5.71
C GLN A 109 10.36 -23.62 6.84
N ASP A 110 11.07 -23.32 7.95
CA ASP A 110 11.17 -24.25 9.08
C ASP A 110 9.81 -24.59 9.68
N CYS A 111 8.92 -23.58 9.84
CA CYS A 111 7.57 -23.82 10.33
C CYS A 111 6.70 -24.55 9.29
N LEU A 112 6.97 -24.34 8.01
CA LEU A 112 6.30 -25.06 6.92
C LEU A 112 6.71 -26.53 6.92
N ASP A 113 7.98 -26.83 7.14
CA ASP A 113 8.49 -28.20 7.22
C ASP A 113 7.87 -28.95 8.40
N GLU A 114 7.81 -28.34 9.59
CA GLU A 114 7.18 -28.96 10.78
C GLU A 114 5.69 -29.27 10.57
N ILE A 115 4.89 -28.34 10.02
CA ILE A 115 3.47 -28.63 9.79
C ILE A 115 3.24 -29.68 8.70
N ASN A 116 4.25 -30.00 7.93
CA ASN A 116 4.20 -31.03 6.89
C ASN A 116 4.81 -32.37 7.32
N ASP A 117 5.59 -32.43 8.40
CA ASP A 117 6.19 -33.64 8.91
C ASP A 117 5.23 -34.40 9.84
N PRO A 118 4.77 -35.63 9.46
CA PRO A 118 3.85 -36.43 10.27
C PRO A 118 4.40 -36.81 11.65
N PHE A 119 5.72 -36.70 11.86
CA PHE A 119 6.36 -37.03 13.13
C PHE A 119 6.57 -35.82 14.02
N ASP A 120 6.35 -34.61 13.53
CA ASP A 120 6.42 -33.39 14.34
C ASP A 120 5.16 -33.20 15.18
N ARG A 121 5.32 -32.73 16.42
CA ARG A 121 4.19 -32.44 17.32
C ARG A 121 3.27 -31.31 16.82
N ARG A 122 3.70 -30.50 15.84
CA ARG A 122 2.92 -29.45 15.16
C ARG A 122 2.45 -29.88 13.77
N PHE A 123 2.54 -31.19 13.45
CA PHE A 123 1.98 -31.68 12.19
C PHE A 123 0.56 -31.15 11.98
N ARG A 124 0.32 -30.45 10.88
CA ARG A 124 -0.96 -29.81 10.51
C ARG A 124 -1.52 -28.82 11.54
N TYR A 125 -0.65 -28.22 12.40
CA TYR A 125 -1.11 -27.20 13.34
C TYR A 125 -1.27 -25.83 12.64
N PRO A 126 -2.51 -25.26 12.55
CA PRO A 126 -2.79 -24.08 11.71
C PRO A 126 -2.27 -22.76 12.27
N PHE A 127 -1.63 -22.78 13.46
CA PHE A 127 -1.07 -21.57 14.10
C PHE A 127 0.41 -21.75 14.47
N ALA A 128 1.11 -22.68 13.83
CA ALA A 128 2.54 -22.86 14.03
C ALA A 128 3.31 -21.56 13.64
N ASN A 129 4.28 -21.16 14.47
CA ASN A 129 5.10 -19.97 14.26
C ASN A 129 6.40 -20.06 15.04
N CYS A 130 7.30 -19.10 14.77
CA CYS A 130 8.53 -18.91 15.52
C CYS A 130 8.92 -17.42 15.56
N THR A 131 10.16 -17.07 15.92
CA THR A 131 10.64 -15.69 15.90
C THR A 131 10.71 -15.07 14.51
N ASN A 132 10.79 -15.90 13.45
CA ASN A 132 10.95 -15.48 12.06
C ASN A 132 9.62 -15.34 11.29
N CYS A 133 8.48 -15.74 11.87
CA CYS A 133 7.19 -15.75 11.15
C CYS A 133 5.99 -15.61 12.08
N GLY A 134 4.81 -15.46 11.51
CA GLY A 134 3.53 -15.41 12.23
C GLY A 134 3.08 -14.01 12.61
N PRO A 135 2.03 -13.90 13.45
CA PRO A 135 1.39 -12.65 13.82
C PRO A 135 2.29 -11.79 14.73
N ARG A 136 2.20 -10.49 14.54
CA ARG A 136 2.88 -9.45 15.34
C ARG A 136 1.91 -8.30 15.58
N PHE A 137 1.79 -7.38 14.61
CA PHE A 137 0.94 -6.21 14.69
C PHE A 137 -0.54 -6.60 14.87
N SER A 138 -1.02 -7.60 14.15
CA SER A 138 -2.42 -8.03 14.21
C SER A 138 -2.89 -8.50 15.59
N ILE A 139 -1.97 -8.91 16.48
CA ILE A 139 -2.31 -9.48 17.79
C ILE A 139 -1.91 -8.61 18.99
N ILE A 140 -1.26 -7.46 18.79
CA ILE A 140 -0.72 -6.64 19.89
C ILE A 140 -1.77 -5.70 20.48
N HIS A 141 -1.89 -5.69 21.82
CA HIS A 141 -2.70 -4.74 22.59
C HIS A 141 -1.91 -3.56 23.13
N GLY A 142 -0.60 -3.69 23.28
CA GLY A 142 0.25 -2.68 23.89
C GLY A 142 1.73 -3.03 23.84
N ALA A 143 2.59 -2.02 23.97
CA ALA A 143 4.04 -2.19 24.06
C ALA A 143 4.52 -2.48 25.49
N PRO A 144 5.67 -3.16 25.69
CA PRO A 144 6.44 -3.89 24.68
C PRO A 144 5.70 -5.13 24.14
N TYR A 145 6.19 -5.70 23.01
CA TYR A 145 5.64 -6.92 22.42
C TYR A 145 5.94 -8.14 23.28
N ASP A 146 5.11 -8.36 24.30
CA ASP A 146 5.16 -9.50 25.21
C ASP A 146 3.86 -10.29 25.16
N ARG A 147 3.89 -11.62 25.40
CA ARG A 147 2.72 -12.50 25.32
C ARG A 147 1.52 -11.97 26.11
N ALA A 148 1.75 -11.45 27.31
CA ALA A 148 0.73 -10.87 28.18
C ALA A 148 0.03 -9.65 27.57
N LYS A 149 0.69 -8.95 26.64
CA LYS A 149 0.17 -7.79 25.92
C LYS A 149 -0.27 -8.12 24.48
N THR A 150 -0.54 -9.40 24.20
CA THR A 150 -1.08 -9.87 22.93
C THR A 150 -2.36 -10.67 23.13
N SER A 151 -3.11 -10.97 22.07
CA SER A 151 -4.25 -11.89 22.13
C SER A 151 -3.86 -13.32 22.54
N MET A 152 -2.55 -13.66 22.54
CA MET A 152 -2.04 -14.95 23.01
C MET A 152 -2.07 -15.10 24.54
N ARG A 153 -2.34 -14.04 25.29
CA ARG A 153 -2.51 -14.08 26.77
C ARG A 153 -3.60 -15.05 27.24
N ALA A 154 -4.56 -15.37 26.35
CA ALA A 154 -5.63 -16.31 26.62
C ALA A 154 -5.21 -17.78 26.55
N PHE A 155 -3.96 -18.07 26.14
CA PHE A 155 -3.44 -19.40 25.87
C PHE A 155 -2.19 -19.68 26.70
N ASP A 156 -2.32 -20.39 27.81
CA ASP A 156 -1.18 -20.78 28.65
C ASP A 156 -0.30 -21.80 27.93
N LEU A 157 1.02 -21.68 28.07
CA LEU A 157 1.96 -22.60 27.45
C LEU A 157 1.91 -23.99 28.12
N CYS A 158 1.90 -25.05 27.33
CA CYS A 158 2.19 -26.40 27.86
C CYS A 158 3.68 -26.56 28.15
N GLY A 159 4.07 -27.59 28.91
CA GLY A 159 5.44 -27.80 29.33
C GLY A 159 6.47 -27.80 28.18
N ASP A 160 6.12 -28.44 27.04
CA ASP A 160 7.02 -28.52 25.89
C ASP A 160 7.19 -27.11 25.23
N CYS A 161 6.09 -26.36 25.07
CA CYS A 161 6.14 -25.00 24.51
C CYS A 161 6.84 -24.03 25.46
N GLN A 162 6.73 -24.21 26.77
CA GLN A 162 7.46 -23.43 27.76
C GLN A 162 8.97 -23.70 27.65
N THR A 163 9.37 -24.98 27.52
CA THR A 163 10.78 -25.37 27.35
C THR A 163 11.38 -24.72 26.08
N GLU A 164 10.69 -24.77 24.95
CA GLU A 164 11.13 -24.09 23.72
C GLU A 164 11.21 -22.57 23.90
N TYR A 165 10.23 -21.98 24.60
CA TYR A 165 10.16 -20.54 24.83
C TYR A 165 11.30 -20.01 25.70
N GLU A 166 11.79 -20.81 26.65
CA GLU A 166 12.86 -20.47 27.58
C GLU A 166 14.25 -20.91 27.09
N ASN A 167 14.36 -21.77 26.07
CA ASN A 167 15.63 -22.27 25.57
C ASN A 167 16.25 -21.32 24.52
N PRO A 168 17.39 -20.65 24.81
CA PRO A 168 18.05 -19.73 23.86
C PRO A 168 18.50 -20.40 22.55
N LEU A 169 18.68 -21.74 22.55
CA LEU A 169 19.03 -22.52 21.35
C LEU A 169 17.82 -22.80 20.45
N ASP A 170 16.60 -22.63 20.95
CA ASP A 170 15.40 -22.90 20.17
C ASP A 170 15.00 -21.68 19.36
N ARG A 171 14.58 -21.89 18.09
CA ARG A 171 14.05 -20.83 17.22
C ARG A 171 12.74 -20.20 17.71
N ARG A 172 12.16 -20.73 18.80
CA ARG A 172 10.99 -20.19 19.50
C ARG A 172 11.33 -19.46 20.79
N TYR A 173 12.61 -19.26 21.07
CA TYR A 173 13.03 -18.50 22.25
C TYR A 173 12.37 -17.13 22.28
N HIS A 174 11.55 -16.88 23.31
CA HIS A 174 10.72 -15.67 23.43
C HIS A 174 9.83 -15.35 22.22
N ALA A 175 9.47 -16.35 21.40
CA ALA A 175 8.46 -16.17 20.35
C ALA A 175 7.06 -16.04 20.99
N GLN A 176 6.57 -14.82 21.13
CA GLN A 176 5.34 -14.51 21.88
C GLN A 176 4.09 -15.29 21.42
N PRO A 177 3.89 -15.55 20.09
CA PRO A 177 2.74 -16.32 19.64
C PRO A 177 2.94 -17.85 19.64
N VAL A 178 4.06 -18.37 20.20
CA VAL A 178 4.32 -19.83 20.23
C VAL A 178 3.18 -20.63 20.84
N ALA A 179 2.84 -21.74 20.18
CA ALA A 179 1.77 -22.65 20.59
C ALA A 179 1.88 -24.01 19.88
N CYS A 180 1.07 -24.98 20.31
CA CYS A 180 0.85 -26.27 19.65
C CYS A 180 -0.60 -26.72 19.83
N HIS A 181 -0.96 -27.91 19.32
CA HIS A 181 -2.31 -28.46 19.43
C HIS A 181 -2.85 -28.53 20.87
N MET A 182 -1.95 -28.69 21.85
CA MET A 182 -2.35 -28.83 23.27
C MET A 182 -2.66 -27.50 23.94
N CYS A 183 -1.93 -26.43 23.59
CA CYS A 183 -1.96 -25.19 24.37
C CYS A 183 -2.33 -23.95 23.55
N GLY A 184 -2.54 -24.09 22.26
CA GLY A 184 -2.76 -22.93 21.39
C GLY A 184 -4.17 -22.83 20.80
N PRO A 185 -4.36 -21.83 19.96
CA PRO A 185 -5.63 -21.59 19.27
C PRO A 185 -6.10 -22.79 18.47
N LYS A 186 -7.43 -22.87 18.29
CA LYS A 186 -8.11 -23.90 17.50
C LYS A 186 -8.84 -23.26 16.33
N ALA A 187 -9.00 -24.06 15.27
CA ALA A 187 -9.85 -23.73 14.14
C ALA A 187 -11.02 -24.72 14.08
N TRP A 188 -12.18 -24.24 13.66
CA TRP A 188 -13.38 -25.08 13.47
C TRP A 188 -14.26 -24.50 12.37
N ILE A 189 -15.18 -25.32 11.85
CA ILE A 189 -16.13 -24.92 10.81
C ILE A 189 -17.51 -24.65 11.43
N GLU A 190 -18.11 -23.56 10.98
CA GLU A 190 -19.51 -23.24 11.24
C GLU A 190 -20.26 -23.08 9.91
N LYS A 191 -21.51 -23.52 9.87
CA LYS A 191 -22.44 -23.02 8.89
C LYS A 191 -22.97 -21.70 9.41
N LEU A 192 -22.66 -20.61 8.70
CA LEU A 192 -22.95 -19.26 9.18
C LEU A 192 -24.45 -19.10 9.44
N GLY A 193 -24.82 -18.58 10.63
CA GLY A 193 -26.20 -18.47 11.09
C GLY A 193 -26.83 -19.75 11.62
N GLN A 194 -26.17 -20.94 11.57
CA GLN A 194 -26.72 -22.22 12.02
C GLN A 194 -25.85 -22.95 13.05
N GLY A 195 -24.60 -22.52 13.29
CA GLY A 195 -23.69 -23.06 14.28
C GLY A 195 -22.67 -24.08 13.75
N ILE A 196 -21.96 -24.75 14.67
CA ILE A 196 -20.89 -25.70 14.35
C ILE A 196 -21.47 -26.92 13.62
N VAL A 197 -20.77 -27.35 12.57
CA VAL A 197 -21.17 -28.52 11.77
C VAL A 197 -20.11 -29.60 11.79
N ASN A 198 -20.54 -30.85 11.68
CA ASN A 198 -19.62 -31.96 11.44
C ASN A 198 -19.21 -31.95 9.97
N CYS A 199 -17.92 -31.81 9.72
CA CYS A 199 -17.33 -31.70 8.39
C CYS A 199 -16.75 -32.99 7.84
N GLU A 200 -17.06 -34.16 8.42
CA GLU A 200 -16.53 -35.47 7.98
C GLU A 200 -16.77 -35.76 6.49
N ALA A 201 -17.88 -35.25 5.94
CA ALA A 201 -18.18 -35.39 4.50
C ALA A 201 -17.21 -34.61 3.59
N PHE A 202 -16.55 -33.57 4.11
CA PHE A 202 -15.63 -32.70 3.36
C PHE A 202 -14.16 -32.86 3.75
N SER A 203 -13.88 -33.58 4.82
CA SER A 203 -12.55 -33.75 5.40
C SER A 203 -12.12 -35.22 5.41
N MET A 204 -10.85 -35.43 5.16
CA MET A 204 -10.19 -36.72 5.41
C MET A 204 -9.28 -36.68 6.66
N LEU A 205 -8.97 -35.49 7.20
CA LEU A 205 -7.99 -35.30 8.25
C LEU A 205 -8.48 -34.41 9.40
N ASP A 206 -8.95 -33.19 9.09
CA ASP A 206 -9.38 -32.19 10.09
C ASP A 206 -10.25 -31.09 9.46
N ASP A 207 -10.74 -30.14 10.27
CA ASP A 207 -11.59 -29.05 9.83
C ASP A 207 -10.92 -28.13 8.78
N VAL A 208 -9.59 -27.94 8.86
CA VAL A 208 -8.86 -27.16 7.86
C VAL A 208 -8.82 -27.88 6.50
N ASP A 209 -8.69 -29.20 6.51
CA ASP A 209 -8.81 -30.03 5.30
C ASP A 209 -10.22 -29.94 4.68
N ALA A 210 -11.26 -29.87 5.55
CA ALA A 210 -12.66 -29.72 5.13
C ALA A 210 -12.88 -28.44 4.32
N VAL A 211 -12.23 -27.30 4.66
CA VAL A 211 -12.32 -26.07 3.88
C VAL A 211 -11.92 -26.30 2.42
N GLY A 212 -10.80 -27.00 2.19
CA GLY A 212 -10.37 -27.38 0.83
C GLY A 212 -11.41 -28.24 0.09
N GLY A 213 -12.11 -29.16 0.80
CA GLY A 213 -13.21 -29.95 0.29
C GLY A 213 -14.42 -29.11 -0.12
N MET A 214 -14.84 -28.18 0.76
CA MET A 214 -15.94 -27.25 0.50
C MET A 214 -15.67 -26.35 -0.71
N LEU A 215 -14.46 -25.76 -0.80
CA LEU A 215 -14.07 -24.95 -1.97
C LEU A 215 -14.15 -25.74 -3.27
N LYS A 216 -13.67 -27.00 -3.29
CA LYS A 216 -13.78 -27.90 -4.46
C LYS A 216 -15.23 -28.23 -4.82
N SER A 217 -16.13 -28.26 -3.85
CA SER A 217 -17.56 -28.50 -4.06
C SER A 217 -18.32 -27.25 -4.53
N GLY A 218 -17.63 -26.10 -4.68
CA GLY A 218 -18.21 -24.85 -5.17
C GLY A 218 -18.83 -23.97 -4.08
N GLU A 219 -18.56 -24.26 -2.81
CA GLU A 219 -19.04 -23.44 -1.69
C GLU A 219 -18.20 -22.17 -1.50
N ILE A 220 -18.80 -21.15 -0.91
CA ILE A 220 -18.14 -19.93 -0.48
C ILE A 220 -17.83 -20.05 1.00
N VAL A 221 -16.56 -19.89 1.38
CA VAL A 221 -16.11 -20.01 2.77
C VAL A 221 -15.53 -18.70 3.27
N ALA A 222 -15.99 -18.21 4.41
CA ALA A 222 -15.37 -17.12 5.15
C ALA A 222 -14.22 -17.68 6.01
N ILE A 223 -12.99 -17.23 5.81
CA ILE A 223 -11.79 -17.78 6.47
C ILE A 223 -11.15 -16.69 7.33
N LYS A 224 -10.96 -16.93 8.63
CA LYS A 224 -10.28 -15.99 9.53
C LYS A 224 -8.77 -16.06 9.31
N GLY A 225 -8.21 -14.99 8.72
CA GLY A 225 -6.78 -14.82 8.44
C GLY A 225 -6.00 -14.21 9.60
N LEU A 226 -4.91 -13.47 9.29
CA LEU A 226 -4.13 -12.70 10.28
C LEU A 226 -4.81 -11.37 10.65
N GLY A 227 -5.19 -10.58 9.66
CA GLY A 227 -5.71 -9.24 9.87
C GLY A 227 -7.22 -9.08 9.71
N GLY A 228 -7.93 -10.14 9.37
CA GLY A 228 -9.38 -10.14 9.17
C GLY A 228 -9.87 -11.42 8.48
N PHE A 229 -11.18 -11.48 8.22
CA PHE A 229 -11.79 -12.55 7.44
C PHE A 229 -11.58 -12.36 5.95
N HIS A 230 -11.44 -13.45 5.22
CA HIS A 230 -11.46 -13.50 3.76
C HIS A 230 -12.66 -14.32 3.29
N LEU A 231 -13.19 -13.97 2.12
CA LEU A 231 -14.16 -14.78 1.41
C LEU A 231 -13.43 -15.54 0.31
N ALA A 232 -13.55 -16.85 0.31
CA ALA A 232 -12.89 -17.76 -0.62
C ALA A 232 -13.88 -18.61 -1.41
N CYS A 233 -13.58 -18.85 -2.70
CA CYS A 233 -14.22 -19.84 -3.55
C CYS A 233 -13.22 -20.34 -4.60
N ASP A 234 -13.53 -21.46 -5.31
CA ASP A 234 -12.72 -21.93 -6.43
C ASP A 234 -12.73 -20.90 -7.57
N ALA A 235 -11.58 -20.30 -7.87
CA ALA A 235 -11.44 -19.26 -8.90
C ALA A 235 -11.68 -19.78 -10.33
N THR A 236 -11.62 -21.09 -10.55
CA THR A 236 -11.87 -21.72 -11.84
C THR A 236 -13.35 -22.09 -12.04
N ASN A 237 -14.18 -21.99 -11.00
CA ASN A 237 -15.61 -22.29 -11.05
C ASN A 237 -16.41 -21.01 -11.28
N SER A 238 -16.88 -20.78 -12.53
CA SER A 238 -17.62 -19.58 -12.91
C SER A 238 -18.84 -19.33 -12.04
N ALA A 239 -19.61 -20.38 -11.73
CA ALA A 239 -20.82 -20.25 -10.92
C ALA A 239 -20.52 -19.81 -9.49
N SER A 240 -19.42 -20.30 -8.89
CA SER A 240 -18.99 -19.88 -7.55
C SER A 240 -18.50 -18.45 -7.52
N VAL A 241 -17.74 -18.02 -8.55
CA VAL A 241 -17.23 -16.65 -8.65
C VAL A 241 -18.38 -15.66 -8.87
N GLU A 242 -19.32 -15.98 -9.75
CA GLU A 242 -20.51 -15.15 -10.00
C GLU A 242 -21.40 -15.06 -8.76
N LYS A 243 -21.67 -16.19 -8.07
CA LYS A 243 -22.38 -16.24 -6.79
C LYS A 243 -21.72 -15.35 -5.73
N LEU A 244 -20.38 -15.38 -5.65
CA LEU A 244 -19.63 -14.51 -4.72
C LEU A 244 -19.76 -13.03 -5.11
N ARG A 245 -19.69 -12.69 -6.41
CA ARG A 245 -19.88 -11.30 -6.87
C ARG A 245 -21.25 -10.75 -6.50
N GLU A 246 -22.29 -11.50 -6.80
CA GLU A 246 -23.66 -11.13 -6.51
C GLU A 246 -23.86 -10.89 -5.00
N ARG A 247 -23.50 -11.87 -4.18
CA ARG A 247 -23.69 -11.80 -2.73
C ARG A 247 -22.85 -10.70 -2.05
N LYS A 248 -21.61 -10.50 -2.51
CA LYS A 248 -20.72 -9.45 -2.03
C LYS A 248 -21.07 -8.07 -2.58
N GLN A 249 -22.01 -7.96 -3.52
CA GLN A 249 -22.36 -6.73 -4.25
C GLN A 249 -21.16 -6.07 -4.95
N ARG A 250 -20.21 -6.90 -5.42
CA ARG A 250 -18.97 -6.45 -6.06
C ARG A 250 -19.05 -6.67 -7.56
N LYS A 251 -19.58 -5.67 -8.32
CA LYS A 251 -19.90 -5.83 -9.75
C LYS A 251 -18.66 -6.10 -10.63
N ASP A 252 -17.68 -5.20 -10.63
CA ASP A 252 -16.61 -5.24 -11.65
C ASP A 252 -15.20 -5.28 -11.06
N LYS A 253 -14.97 -4.81 -9.84
CA LYS A 253 -13.64 -4.77 -9.25
C LYS A 253 -13.02 -6.16 -9.15
N ALA A 254 -11.79 -6.36 -9.64
CA ALA A 254 -11.09 -7.64 -9.65
C ALA A 254 -11.00 -8.28 -8.26
N PHE A 255 -11.02 -9.60 -8.22
CA PHE A 255 -10.73 -10.38 -7.02
C PHE A 255 -9.23 -10.68 -6.91
N ALA A 256 -8.71 -10.67 -5.68
CA ALA A 256 -7.41 -11.25 -5.38
C ALA A 256 -7.50 -12.78 -5.36
N LEU A 257 -6.41 -13.42 -5.75
CA LEU A 257 -6.29 -14.86 -5.88
C LEU A 257 -5.20 -15.37 -4.94
N MET A 258 -5.41 -16.56 -4.39
CA MET A 258 -4.38 -17.30 -3.67
C MET A 258 -4.17 -18.64 -4.36
N ALA A 259 -2.90 -19.01 -4.60
CA ALA A 259 -2.56 -20.30 -5.16
C ALA A 259 -1.53 -21.00 -4.28
N ARG A 260 -1.52 -22.32 -4.27
CA ARG A 260 -0.68 -23.15 -3.39
C ARG A 260 0.81 -22.84 -3.51
N ASP A 261 1.28 -22.61 -4.74
CA ASP A 261 2.70 -22.39 -5.06
C ASP A 261 2.86 -21.60 -6.38
N ILE A 262 4.10 -21.30 -6.72
CA ILE A 262 4.45 -20.56 -7.95
C ILE A 262 4.04 -21.32 -9.21
N GLU A 263 4.14 -22.66 -9.22
CA GLU A 263 3.74 -23.48 -10.37
C GLU A 263 2.25 -23.31 -10.68
N ALA A 264 1.42 -23.31 -9.64
CA ALA A 264 -0.02 -23.07 -9.78
C ALA A 264 -0.35 -21.64 -10.26
N ILE A 265 0.45 -20.63 -9.90
CA ILE A 265 0.30 -19.26 -10.42
C ILE A 265 0.74 -19.18 -11.87
N SER A 266 1.86 -19.80 -12.23
CA SER A 266 2.45 -19.78 -13.59
C SER A 266 1.54 -20.38 -14.66
N ALA A 267 0.57 -21.19 -14.26
CA ALA A 267 -0.46 -21.69 -15.16
C ALA A 267 -1.41 -20.58 -15.67
N PHE A 268 -1.51 -19.45 -14.96
CA PHE A 268 -2.48 -18.38 -15.25
C PHE A 268 -1.84 -17.01 -15.49
N ALA A 269 -0.61 -16.79 -15.04
CA ALA A 269 0.07 -15.51 -15.14
C ALA A 269 1.56 -15.69 -15.50
N HIS A 270 2.13 -14.67 -16.16
CA HIS A 270 3.57 -14.56 -16.34
C HIS A 270 4.19 -14.05 -15.04
N ILE A 271 5.33 -14.62 -14.66
CA ILE A 271 6.03 -14.27 -13.42
C ILE A 271 7.49 -13.98 -13.75
N THR A 272 7.99 -12.80 -13.38
CA THR A 272 9.43 -12.47 -13.43
C THR A 272 10.12 -12.94 -12.14
N ALA A 273 11.46 -12.95 -12.14
CA ALA A 273 12.23 -13.32 -10.95
C ALA A 273 11.97 -12.36 -9.77
N GLU A 274 11.80 -11.07 -10.04
CA GLU A 274 11.49 -10.04 -9.03
C GLU A 274 10.08 -10.24 -8.44
N GLU A 275 9.10 -10.58 -9.27
CA GLU A 275 7.74 -10.88 -8.84
C GLU A 275 7.66 -12.16 -8.02
N GLU A 276 8.43 -13.20 -8.40
CA GLU A 276 8.56 -14.42 -7.59
C GLU A 276 9.20 -14.12 -6.22
N ALA A 277 10.25 -13.32 -6.18
CA ALA A 277 10.89 -12.90 -4.94
C ALA A 277 9.91 -12.14 -4.02
N LEU A 278 9.04 -11.28 -4.57
CA LEU A 278 7.99 -10.60 -3.82
C LEU A 278 6.94 -11.57 -3.28
N LEU A 279 6.45 -12.49 -4.11
CA LEU A 279 5.47 -13.50 -3.68
C LEU A 279 5.99 -14.36 -2.54
N ARG A 280 7.29 -14.72 -2.55
CA ARG A 280 7.96 -15.53 -1.52
C ARG A 280 8.48 -14.72 -0.33
N SER A 281 8.40 -13.39 -0.37
CA SER A 281 8.89 -12.55 0.71
C SER A 281 8.13 -12.77 2.02
N SER A 282 8.71 -12.38 3.15
CA SER A 282 8.04 -12.43 4.45
C SER A 282 6.76 -11.57 4.52
N ALA A 283 6.63 -10.57 3.65
CA ALA A 283 5.42 -9.78 3.51
C ALA A 283 4.31 -10.54 2.77
N ALA A 284 4.67 -11.46 1.84
CA ALA A 284 3.76 -12.22 0.98
C ALA A 284 2.56 -11.40 0.48
N PRO A 285 2.78 -10.30 -0.24
CA PRO A 285 1.73 -9.39 -0.66
C PRO A 285 0.91 -9.97 -1.81
N ILE A 286 -0.20 -9.32 -2.14
CA ILE A 286 -0.84 -9.50 -3.44
C ILE A 286 0.07 -8.84 -4.49
N VAL A 287 0.57 -9.62 -5.45
CA VAL A 287 1.38 -9.13 -6.57
C VAL A 287 0.51 -9.09 -7.83
N LEU A 288 0.49 -7.93 -8.51
CA LEU A 288 -0.24 -7.76 -9.77
C LEU A 288 0.61 -8.29 -10.93
N LEU A 289 0.23 -9.44 -11.47
CA LEU A 289 0.91 -10.17 -12.52
C LEU A 289 0.20 -10.01 -13.88
N GLU A 290 0.93 -10.09 -14.96
CA GLU A 290 0.34 -10.12 -16.31
C GLU A 290 -0.36 -11.47 -16.56
N ALA A 291 -1.64 -11.43 -16.94
CA ALA A 291 -2.42 -12.62 -17.19
C ALA A 291 -1.95 -13.32 -18.49
N ARG A 292 -1.91 -14.64 -18.47
CA ARG A 292 -1.65 -15.43 -19.69
C ARG A 292 -2.89 -15.43 -20.58
N ARG A 293 -2.70 -15.20 -21.87
CA ARG A 293 -3.79 -15.18 -22.86
C ARG A 293 -4.35 -16.56 -23.17
N ASP A 294 -3.55 -17.60 -22.95
CA ASP A 294 -3.89 -19.01 -23.19
C ASP A 294 -4.51 -19.72 -21.98
N ALA A 295 -4.58 -19.04 -20.84
CA ALA A 295 -5.14 -19.58 -19.61
C ALA A 295 -6.54 -19.02 -19.36
N HIS A 296 -7.46 -19.89 -18.94
CA HIS A 296 -8.85 -19.51 -18.77
C HIS A 296 -9.26 -19.52 -17.30
N LEU A 297 -9.26 -18.32 -16.67
CA LEU A 297 -10.11 -18.03 -15.52
C LEU A 297 -11.42 -17.41 -16.02
N PRO A 298 -12.54 -17.62 -15.31
CA PRO A 298 -13.78 -16.90 -15.62
C PRO A 298 -13.57 -15.39 -15.67
N ASP A 299 -14.14 -14.71 -16.67
CA ASP A 299 -14.05 -13.24 -16.79
C ASP A 299 -14.52 -12.53 -15.50
N ALA A 300 -15.45 -13.15 -14.80
CA ALA A 300 -15.90 -12.70 -13.50
C ALA A 300 -14.80 -12.59 -12.41
N VAL A 301 -13.59 -13.12 -12.60
CA VAL A 301 -12.47 -12.94 -11.66
C VAL A 301 -11.89 -11.53 -11.77
N ALA A 302 -11.67 -11.04 -12.99
CA ALA A 302 -11.08 -9.71 -13.24
C ALA A 302 -11.68 -9.10 -14.53
N PRO A 303 -12.95 -8.64 -14.51
CA PRO A 303 -13.67 -8.21 -15.70
C PRO A 303 -12.94 -7.10 -16.48
N GLY A 304 -12.61 -7.40 -17.75
CA GLY A 304 -11.97 -6.46 -18.67
C GLY A 304 -10.52 -6.09 -18.34
N LEU A 305 -9.88 -6.73 -17.36
CA LEU A 305 -8.51 -6.46 -16.98
C LEU A 305 -7.55 -7.54 -17.48
N ASN A 306 -6.34 -7.13 -17.81
CA ASN A 306 -5.25 -8.00 -18.29
C ASN A 306 -4.23 -8.36 -17.18
N ARG A 307 -4.54 -8.05 -15.91
CA ARG A 307 -3.71 -8.37 -14.76
C ARG A 307 -4.50 -9.08 -13.70
N LEU A 308 -3.84 -10.03 -13.05
CA LEU A 308 -4.36 -10.83 -11.95
C LEU A 308 -3.55 -10.54 -10.68
N GLY A 309 -4.23 -10.30 -9.57
CA GLY A 309 -3.58 -10.13 -8.26
C GLY A 309 -3.43 -11.47 -7.56
N PHE A 310 -2.22 -12.03 -7.53
CA PHE A 310 -1.93 -13.29 -6.85
C PHE A 310 -1.16 -13.08 -5.55
N MET A 311 -1.41 -13.96 -4.58
CA MET A 311 -0.60 -14.13 -3.37
C MET A 311 -0.38 -15.62 -3.09
N LEU A 312 0.70 -15.93 -2.39
CA LEU A 312 0.96 -17.25 -1.82
C LEU A 312 0.30 -17.38 -0.43
N PRO A 313 0.11 -18.61 0.07
CA PRO A 313 -0.29 -18.85 1.44
C PRO A 313 0.71 -18.20 2.40
N TYR A 314 0.21 -17.43 3.38
CA TYR A 314 1.06 -16.73 4.35
C TYR A 314 0.79 -17.14 5.80
N THR A 315 -0.15 -18.05 6.03
CA THR A 315 -0.38 -18.68 7.34
C THR A 315 -0.29 -20.19 7.23
N PRO A 316 0.07 -20.91 8.30
CA PRO A 316 0.01 -22.37 8.31
C PRO A 316 -1.37 -22.90 7.92
N LEU A 317 -2.45 -22.24 8.37
CA LEU A 317 -3.82 -22.57 7.98
C LEU A 317 -4.00 -22.56 6.46
N HIS A 318 -3.53 -21.53 5.76
CA HIS A 318 -3.63 -21.44 4.30
C HIS A 318 -2.81 -22.54 3.61
N HIS A 319 -1.61 -22.85 4.10
CA HIS A 319 -0.77 -23.91 3.56
C HIS A 319 -1.43 -25.29 3.70
N ILE A 320 -2.00 -25.58 4.87
CA ILE A 320 -2.70 -26.84 5.14
C ILE A 320 -3.95 -26.95 4.26
N MET A 321 -4.76 -25.88 4.16
CA MET A 321 -5.97 -25.82 3.37
C MET A 321 -5.71 -26.06 1.89
N LEU A 322 -4.66 -25.42 1.34
CA LEU A 322 -4.33 -25.47 -0.08
C LEU A 322 -3.47 -26.65 -0.48
N LYS A 323 -2.97 -27.46 0.47
CA LYS A 323 -2.06 -28.57 0.20
C LYS A 323 -2.55 -29.50 -0.90
N ARG A 324 -3.84 -29.74 -0.97
CA ARG A 324 -4.50 -30.62 -1.95
C ARG A 324 -5.21 -29.86 -3.08
N MET A 325 -5.05 -28.53 -3.16
CA MET A 325 -5.61 -27.70 -4.20
C MET A 325 -4.58 -27.51 -5.32
N THR A 326 -4.93 -27.85 -6.55
CA THR A 326 -4.10 -27.61 -7.74
C THR A 326 -4.54 -26.36 -8.50
N ARG A 327 -5.67 -25.78 -8.11
CA ARG A 327 -6.31 -24.63 -8.73
C ARG A 327 -6.23 -23.44 -7.78
N PRO A 328 -6.15 -22.19 -8.30
CA PRO A 328 -6.23 -21.00 -7.45
C PRO A 328 -7.63 -20.84 -6.88
N ILE A 329 -7.70 -20.16 -5.75
CA ILE A 329 -8.95 -19.72 -5.14
C ILE A 329 -9.05 -18.20 -5.20
N VAL A 330 -10.27 -17.68 -5.30
CA VAL A 330 -10.52 -16.29 -4.91
C VAL A 330 -10.24 -16.17 -3.42
N MET A 331 -9.57 -15.09 -3.02
CA MET A 331 -9.26 -14.78 -1.62
C MET A 331 -9.42 -13.27 -1.44
N THR A 332 -10.66 -12.83 -1.25
CA THR A 332 -11.01 -11.41 -1.13
C THR A 332 -11.38 -11.04 0.30
N SER A 333 -11.31 -9.76 0.67
CA SER A 333 -11.68 -9.28 2.01
C SER A 333 -13.08 -9.73 2.44
N GLY A 334 -13.24 -10.12 3.71
CA GLY A 334 -14.51 -10.56 4.30
C GLY A 334 -15.39 -9.39 4.71
N ASN A 335 -16.03 -8.75 3.71
CA ASN A 335 -16.94 -7.62 3.88
C ASN A 335 -17.97 -7.58 2.73
N ILE A 336 -19.04 -6.82 2.90
CA ILE A 336 -19.83 -6.31 1.77
C ILE A 336 -19.04 -5.16 1.11
N SER A 337 -19.21 -4.94 -0.19
CA SER A 337 -18.45 -3.91 -0.92
C SER A 337 -18.63 -2.52 -0.30
N GLY A 338 -17.51 -1.85 -0.04
CA GLY A 338 -17.46 -0.51 0.55
C GLY A 338 -17.26 -0.48 2.07
N GLU A 339 -17.57 -1.57 2.77
CA GLU A 339 -17.38 -1.65 4.22
C GLU A 339 -15.98 -2.13 4.59
N PRO A 340 -15.49 -1.91 5.83
CA PRO A 340 -14.27 -2.50 6.32
C PRO A 340 -14.41 -4.02 6.52
N GLN A 341 -13.28 -4.71 6.45
CA GLN A 341 -13.19 -6.17 6.60
C GLN A 341 -13.59 -6.61 8.01
N CYS A 342 -14.43 -7.65 8.12
CA CYS A 342 -14.73 -8.28 9.40
C CYS A 342 -13.47 -8.91 10.01
N TYR A 343 -13.25 -8.74 11.31
CA TYR A 343 -12.11 -9.33 12.02
C TYR A 343 -12.51 -10.08 13.32
N THR A 344 -13.74 -9.90 13.81
CA THR A 344 -14.28 -10.68 14.92
C THR A 344 -15.19 -11.81 14.44
N ASN A 345 -15.26 -12.90 15.19
CA ASN A 345 -16.16 -14.02 14.89
C ASN A 345 -17.63 -13.58 14.88
N GLU A 346 -18.01 -12.68 15.79
CA GLU A 346 -19.36 -12.14 15.88
C GLU A 346 -19.72 -11.32 14.62
N ALA A 347 -18.83 -10.40 14.20
CA ALA A 347 -19.04 -9.62 12.97
C ALA A 347 -19.18 -10.55 11.74
N ALA A 348 -18.36 -11.61 11.67
CA ALA A 348 -18.45 -12.58 10.57
C ALA A 348 -19.79 -13.33 10.57
N ARG A 349 -20.29 -13.79 11.73
CA ARG A 349 -21.60 -14.45 11.84
C ARG A 349 -22.75 -13.52 11.44
N ASN A 350 -22.67 -12.24 11.81
CA ASN A 350 -23.75 -11.29 11.57
C ASN A 350 -23.74 -10.72 10.15
N ARG A 351 -22.55 -10.42 9.59
CA ARG A 351 -22.42 -9.67 8.34
C ARG A 351 -22.09 -10.56 7.13
N LEU A 352 -21.46 -11.72 7.33
CA LEU A 352 -21.07 -12.61 6.24
C LEU A 352 -22.01 -13.80 6.03
N ALA A 353 -23.03 -13.99 6.86
CA ALA A 353 -23.99 -15.11 6.75
C ALA A 353 -24.77 -15.12 5.42
N GLU A 354 -24.99 -13.94 4.81
CA GLU A 354 -25.64 -13.84 3.51
C GLU A 354 -24.68 -14.01 2.33
N VAL A 355 -23.37 -13.91 2.58
CA VAL A 355 -22.33 -13.96 1.55
C VAL A 355 -21.68 -15.34 1.46
N ALA A 356 -21.27 -15.89 2.60
CA ALA A 356 -20.58 -17.18 2.69
C ALA A 356 -21.51 -18.30 3.17
N ASP A 357 -21.30 -19.50 2.63
CA ASP A 357 -22.06 -20.70 3.01
C ASP A 357 -21.54 -21.25 4.35
N PHE A 358 -20.20 -21.19 4.56
CA PHE A 358 -19.51 -21.66 5.76
C PHE A 358 -18.48 -20.64 6.24
N GLY A 359 -18.09 -20.77 7.52
CA GLY A 359 -17.02 -20.00 8.14
C GLY A 359 -15.98 -20.91 8.78
N CYS A 360 -14.69 -20.71 8.44
CA CYS A 360 -13.55 -21.26 9.17
C CYS A 360 -13.18 -20.27 10.27
N MET A 361 -13.64 -20.56 11.47
CA MET A 361 -13.50 -19.72 12.67
C MET A 361 -12.25 -20.10 13.45
N THR A 362 -11.73 -19.18 14.25
CA THR A 362 -10.64 -19.42 15.19
C THR A 362 -10.90 -18.69 16.50
N ASP A 363 -10.40 -19.23 17.63
CA ASP A 363 -10.51 -18.63 18.95
C ASP A 363 -9.37 -17.64 19.28
N ARG A 364 -8.40 -17.45 18.38
CA ARG A 364 -7.44 -16.36 18.51
C ARG A 364 -8.07 -15.06 18.01
N ASP A 365 -8.10 -14.06 18.89
CA ASP A 365 -8.59 -12.74 18.51
C ASP A 365 -7.60 -12.00 17.59
N ILE A 366 -8.16 -11.27 16.63
CA ILE A 366 -7.46 -10.24 15.87
C ILE A 366 -7.70 -8.92 16.61
N VAL A 367 -6.61 -8.28 17.04
CA VAL A 367 -6.67 -7.00 17.78
C VAL A 367 -6.72 -5.85 16.79
N ASN A 368 -5.85 -5.89 15.79
CA ASN A 368 -5.72 -4.83 14.80
C ASN A 368 -6.11 -5.37 13.43
N ARG A 369 -7.16 -4.78 12.84
CA ARG A 369 -7.54 -5.06 11.46
C ARG A 369 -6.43 -4.60 10.51
N ILE A 370 -6.07 -5.45 9.58
CA ILE A 370 -5.10 -5.10 8.56
C ILE A 370 -5.43 -5.78 7.22
N ASP A 371 -5.54 -4.99 6.17
CA ASP A 371 -5.77 -5.49 4.81
C ASP A 371 -4.50 -6.13 4.23
N ASP A 372 -4.66 -6.88 3.12
CA ASP A 372 -3.52 -7.36 2.35
C ASP A 372 -2.87 -6.22 1.56
N SER A 373 -1.54 -6.17 1.56
CA SER A 373 -0.80 -5.23 0.72
C SER A 373 -0.89 -5.61 -0.74
N VAL A 374 -0.87 -4.60 -1.61
CA VAL A 374 -0.86 -4.77 -3.08
C VAL A 374 0.42 -4.16 -3.63
N VAL A 375 1.17 -4.94 -4.39
CA VAL A 375 2.46 -4.56 -4.96
C VAL A 375 2.49 -4.92 -6.45
N ARG A 376 3.22 -4.15 -7.22
CA ARG A 376 3.51 -4.43 -8.62
C ARG A 376 5.00 -4.19 -8.88
N CYS A 377 5.61 -4.97 -9.78
CA CYS A 377 6.93 -4.68 -10.29
C CYS A 377 6.87 -3.74 -11.49
N ASP A 378 7.50 -2.57 -11.37
CA ASP A 378 7.64 -1.62 -12.45
C ASP A 378 9.14 -1.29 -12.63
N LEU A 379 9.61 -1.34 -13.87
CA LEU A 379 11.03 -1.04 -14.20
C LEU A 379 12.04 -1.88 -13.37
N GLY A 380 11.71 -3.14 -13.10
CA GLY A 380 12.56 -4.05 -12.33
C GLY A 380 12.56 -3.82 -10.80
N ALA A 381 11.70 -2.95 -10.28
CA ALA A 381 11.62 -2.66 -8.86
C ALA A 381 10.18 -2.80 -8.32
N PRO A 382 10.00 -3.22 -7.05
CA PRO A 382 8.69 -3.26 -6.42
C PRO A 382 8.15 -1.84 -6.19
N ARG A 383 6.85 -1.67 -6.44
CA ARG A 383 6.08 -0.46 -6.10
C ARG A 383 4.85 -0.85 -5.30
N ILE A 384 4.73 -0.31 -4.13
CA ILE A 384 3.57 -0.53 -3.26
C ILE A 384 2.40 0.33 -3.75
N LEU A 385 1.27 -0.31 -4.06
CA LEU A 385 0.01 0.36 -4.44
C LEU A 385 -0.95 0.49 -3.25
N ARG A 386 -0.85 -0.44 -2.29
CA ARG A 386 -1.51 -0.42 -0.98
C ARG A 386 -0.53 -0.92 0.06
N ARG A 387 -0.26 -0.09 1.08
CA ARG A 387 0.64 -0.43 2.19
C ARG A 387 -0.17 -0.90 3.38
N ALA A 388 -0.08 -2.19 3.70
CA ALA A 388 -0.82 -2.84 4.78
C ALA A 388 -0.02 -4.04 5.34
N ARG A 389 -0.58 -5.25 5.43
CA ARG A 389 0.07 -6.44 5.98
C ARG A 389 1.46 -6.70 5.38
N GLY A 390 2.43 -6.97 6.24
CA GLY A 390 3.81 -7.25 5.90
C GLY A 390 4.69 -6.00 5.69
N PHE A 391 4.07 -4.80 5.58
CA PHE A 391 4.79 -3.53 5.47
C PHE A 391 4.45 -2.56 6.61
N ALA A 392 3.19 -2.38 6.93
CA ALA A 392 2.77 -1.58 8.09
C ALA A 392 2.88 -2.40 9.38
N PRO A 393 3.32 -1.76 10.49
CA PRO A 393 3.62 -0.36 10.68
C PRO A 393 5.14 -0.02 10.65
N SER A 394 5.94 -0.70 9.83
CA SER A 394 7.38 -0.37 9.74
C SER A 394 7.61 1.11 9.49
N SER A 395 8.53 1.72 10.24
CA SER A 395 8.89 3.12 10.08
C SER A 395 9.77 3.37 8.85
N LEU A 396 9.80 4.62 8.43
CA LEU A 396 10.71 5.19 7.45
C LEU A 396 11.57 6.25 8.15
N LEU A 397 12.84 6.32 7.82
CA LEU A 397 13.67 7.42 8.30
C LEU A 397 13.21 8.73 7.67
N LEU A 398 13.16 9.79 8.45
CA LEU A 398 12.95 11.12 7.89
C LEU A 398 14.15 11.55 7.03
N PRO A 399 13.92 12.35 5.97
CA PRO A 399 14.98 12.87 5.13
C PRO A 399 16.06 13.61 5.90
N PRO A 400 17.31 13.65 5.35
CA PRO A 400 18.38 14.46 5.95
C PRO A 400 17.98 15.92 6.17
N GLY A 401 18.21 16.42 7.39
CA GLY A 401 17.80 17.73 7.86
C GLY A 401 16.45 17.77 8.59
N LEU A 402 15.71 16.65 8.68
CA LEU A 402 14.45 16.52 9.41
C LEU A 402 14.55 15.58 10.63
N GLU A 403 15.73 15.08 10.95
CA GLU A 403 15.95 14.08 12.03
C GLU A 403 15.47 14.57 13.41
N ASN A 404 15.52 15.89 13.63
CA ASN A 404 15.13 16.52 14.89
C ASN A 404 13.71 17.09 14.87
N ALA A 405 12.84 16.61 13.97
CA ALA A 405 11.46 17.04 13.93
C ALA A 405 10.73 16.70 15.24
N PRO A 406 9.89 17.61 15.78
CA PRO A 406 9.11 17.31 16.96
C PRO A 406 8.07 16.23 16.68
N PRO A 407 7.57 15.53 17.72
CA PRO A 407 6.51 14.56 17.56
C PRO A 407 5.26 15.20 16.95
N MET A 408 4.69 14.58 15.90
CA MET A 408 3.48 15.09 15.25
C MET A 408 2.62 13.96 14.68
N ILE A 409 1.35 14.27 14.44
CA ILE A 409 0.41 13.37 13.76
C ILE A 409 -0.09 14.04 12.49
N ALA A 410 0.08 13.36 11.35
CA ALA A 410 -0.52 13.75 10.06
C ALA A 410 -1.67 12.79 9.73
N TYR A 411 -2.86 13.36 9.44
CA TYR A 411 -4.12 12.61 9.32
C TYR A 411 -4.39 12.05 7.93
N GLY A 412 -3.58 12.44 6.93
CA GLY A 412 -3.74 11.99 5.53
C GLY A 412 -4.94 12.62 4.83
N ALA A 413 -5.42 11.95 3.78
CA ALA A 413 -6.62 12.31 3.01
C ALA A 413 -7.77 11.36 3.38
N ASP A 414 -8.97 11.54 2.80
CA ASP A 414 -10.13 10.68 3.09
C ASP A 414 -10.14 9.40 2.26
N LEU A 415 -9.69 9.46 1.01
CA LEU A 415 -9.66 8.28 0.14
C LEU A 415 -8.38 7.49 0.36
N LYS A 416 -8.47 6.15 0.46
CA LYS A 416 -7.31 5.28 0.74
C LYS A 416 -6.51 5.74 1.97
N ASN A 417 -7.19 6.26 2.96
CA ASN A 417 -6.58 6.90 4.11
C ASN A 417 -5.47 6.05 4.74
N ALA A 418 -4.43 6.73 5.17
CA ALA A 418 -3.42 6.32 6.13
C ALA A 418 -2.99 7.57 6.91
N PHE A 419 -2.68 7.42 8.18
CA PHE A 419 -2.09 8.49 9.00
C PHE A 419 -0.60 8.23 9.25
N CYS A 420 0.11 9.25 9.70
CA CYS A 420 1.54 9.16 9.99
C CYS A 420 1.86 9.78 11.35
N LEU A 421 2.58 9.03 12.19
CA LEU A 421 3.22 9.57 13.39
C LEU A 421 4.67 9.90 13.08
N VAL A 422 5.15 11.05 13.55
CA VAL A 422 6.57 11.38 13.56
C VAL A 422 7.09 11.29 14.99
N LYS A 423 8.16 10.53 15.18
CA LYS A 423 8.83 10.39 16.49
C LYS A 423 10.30 10.02 16.27
N ASP A 424 11.20 10.66 17.00
CA ASP A 424 12.63 10.31 17.07
C ASP A 424 13.35 10.19 15.72
N GLY A 425 13.02 11.04 14.74
CA GLY A 425 13.59 11.02 13.40
C GLY A 425 12.98 9.98 12.46
N GLU A 426 11.90 9.33 12.85
CA GLU A 426 11.18 8.34 12.08
C GLU A 426 9.75 8.77 11.76
N ALA A 427 9.27 8.38 10.57
CA ALA A 427 7.88 8.48 10.15
C ALA A 427 7.24 7.08 10.20
N ILE A 428 6.21 6.91 11.02
CA ILE A 428 5.50 5.65 11.23
C ILE A 428 4.16 5.76 10.51
N LEU A 429 4.08 5.21 9.29
CA LEU A 429 2.84 5.16 8.53
C LEU A 429 1.95 4.03 9.04
N SER A 430 0.67 4.35 9.24
CA SER A 430 -0.35 3.34 9.54
C SER A 430 -0.53 2.38 8.37
N GLN A 431 -1.25 1.29 8.63
CA GLN A 431 -1.83 0.47 7.57
C GLN A 431 -2.89 1.27 6.82
N HIS A 432 -3.19 0.82 5.60
CA HIS A 432 -4.33 1.32 4.83
C HIS A 432 -5.64 1.20 5.63
N MET A 433 -6.26 2.33 5.92
CA MET A 433 -7.52 2.38 6.67
C MET A 433 -8.72 2.15 5.74
N GLY A 434 -8.72 2.75 4.56
CA GLY A 434 -9.79 2.67 3.59
C GLY A 434 -10.35 4.03 3.19
N ASP A 435 -11.63 4.05 2.81
CA ASP A 435 -12.35 5.26 2.42
C ASP A 435 -13.17 5.76 3.62
N LEU A 436 -12.86 6.97 4.10
CA LEU A 436 -13.48 7.58 5.27
C LEU A 436 -14.92 8.08 5.02
N ALA A 437 -15.41 7.99 3.79
CA ALA A 437 -16.83 8.20 3.51
C ALA A 437 -17.72 7.12 4.15
N ASP A 438 -17.14 5.94 4.47
CA ASP A 438 -17.83 4.91 5.26
C ASP A 438 -17.70 5.20 6.76
N PRO A 439 -18.82 5.33 7.52
CA PRO A 439 -18.77 5.65 8.94
C PRO A 439 -17.98 4.63 9.79
N THR A 440 -18.03 3.34 9.43
CA THR A 440 -17.30 2.30 10.18
C THR A 440 -15.78 2.44 9.97
N THR A 441 -15.36 2.84 8.77
CA THR A 441 -13.95 3.15 8.49
C THR A 441 -13.49 4.40 9.25
N ALA A 442 -14.35 5.41 9.39
CA ALA A 442 -14.06 6.61 10.18
C ALA A 442 -13.90 6.29 11.69
N ASP A 443 -14.75 5.42 12.23
CA ASP A 443 -14.62 4.94 13.61
C ASP A 443 -13.32 4.14 13.82
N GLU A 444 -12.93 3.31 12.82
CA GLU A 444 -11.68 2.57 12.86
C GLU A 444 -10.45 3.49 12.78
N LEU A 445 -10.49 4.60 12.04
CA LEU A 445 -9.42 5.59 12.05
C LEU A 445 -9.21 6.15 13.45
N THR A 446 -10.30 6.57 14.13
CA THR A 446 -10.25 7.10 15.49
C THR A 446 -9.68 6.07 16.48
N HIS A 447 -10.12 4.82 16.39
CA HIS A 447 -9.60 3.72 17.21
C HIS A 447 -8.10 3.50 16.97
N ASN A 448 -7.68 3.42 15.71
CA ASN A 448 -6.27 3.17 15.36
C ASN A 448 -5.35 4.34 15.72
N LEU A 449 -5.80 5.60 15.62
CA LEU A 449 -5.05 6.75 16.11
C LEU A 449 -4.73 6.63 17.62
N SER A 450 -5.73 6.28 18.44
CA SER A 450 -5.53 6.03 19.87
C SER A 450 -4.57 4.86 20.10
N LEU A 451 -4.79 3.73 19.42
CA LEU A 451 -3.95 2.56 19.55
C LEU A 451 -2.48 2.83 19.21
N TYR A 452 -2.21 3.51 18.08
CA TYR A 452 -0.84 3.85 17.69
C TYR A 452 -0.18 4.81 18.68
N ARG A 453 -0.93 5.79 19.20
CA ARG A 453 -0.41 6.67 20.27
C ARG A 453 0.00 5.86 21.50
N ASP A 454 -0.82 4.90 21.90
CA ASP A 454 -0.52 4.05 23.06
C ASP A 454 0.64 3.10 22.77
N LEU A 455 0.67 2.46 21.59
CA LEU A 455 1.71 1.51 21.17
C LEU A 455 3.09 2.17 21.10
N TYR A 456 3.15 3.40 20.60
CA TYR A 456 4.40 4.13 20.41
C TYR A 456 4.68 5.14 21.54
N GLU A 457 3.84 5.17 22.60
CA GLU A 457 3.92 6.19 23.66
C GLU A 457 4.08 7.58 23.04
N HIS A 458 3.21 7.89 22.05
CA HIS A 458 3.33 9.08 21.23
C HIS A 458 2.48 10.23 21.79
N VAL A 459 3.17 11.30 22.20
CA VAL A 459 2.53 12.55 22.61
C VAL A 459 2.80 13.59 21.53
N PRO A 460 1.82 13.95 20.71
CA PRO A 460 2.03 14.91 19.63
C PRO A 460 2.28 16.32 20.18
N ALA A 461 3.15 17.06 19.51
CA ALA A 461 3.35 18.49 19.73
C ALA A 461 2.68 19.33 18.61
N THR A 462 2.22 18.70 17.54
CA THR A 462 1.59 19.37 16.40
C THR A 462 0.65 18.38 15.67
N ILE A 463 -0.45 18.88 15.18
CA ILE A 463 -1.38 18.16 14.30
C ILE A 463 -1.25 18.68 12.87
N VAL A 464 -1.29 17.79 11.88
CA VAL A 464 -1.15 18.12 10.47
C VAL A 464 -2.31 17.53 9.68
N VAL A 465 -2.97 18.33 8.84
CA VAL A 465 -4.15 17.93 8.07
C VAL A 465 -4.07 18.43 6.62
N ASP A 466 -4.89 17.84 5.76
CA ASP A 466 -5.10 18.37 4.40
C ASP A 466 -5.87 19.70 4.43
N GLN A 467 -5.59 20.59 3.47
CA GLN A 467 -6.32 21.84 3.30
C GLN A 467 -7.77 21.66 2.83
N HIS A 468 -8.17 20.44 2.44
CA HIS A 468 -9.52 20.18 2.00
C HIS A 468 -10.52 20.40 3.15
N PRO A 469 -11.50 21.36 2.99
CA PRO A 469 -12.35 21.79 4.11
C PRO A 469 -13.34 20.72 4.57
N GLU A 470 -13.71 19.81 3.67
CA GLU A 470 -14.76 18.81 3.93
C GLU A 470 -14.22 17.40 4.26
N TYR A 471 -12.92 17.15 4.17
CA TYR A 471 -12.38 15.85 4.55
C TYR A 471 -12.66 15.54 6.01
N PHE A 472 -13.12 14.31 6.27
CA PHE A 472 -13.33 13.83 7.63
C PHE A 472 -12.01 13.81 8.41
N SER A 473 -10.93 13.35 7.79
CA SER A 473 -9.57 13.35 8.36
C SER A 473 -9.14 14.76 8.79
N SER A 474 -9.41 15.79 7.98
CA SER A 474 -9.10 17.19 8.31
C SER A 474 -9.96 17.71 9.46
N LYS A 475 -11.26 17.40 9.46
CA LYS A 475 -12.18 17.80 10.54
C LYS A 475 -11.82 17.13 11.86
N LEU A 476 -11.49 15.84 11.84
CA LEU A 476 -11.04 15.09 13.03
C LEU A 476 -9.74 15.67 13.57
N GLY A 477 -8.73 15.91 12.70
CA GLY A 477 -7.47 16.49 13.13
C GLY A 477 -7.61 17.91 13.69
N LYS A 478 -8.48 18.76 13.11
CA LYS A 478 -8.81 20.09 13.68
C LYS A 478 -9.45 19.96 15.06
N HIS A 479 -10.40 19.04 15.21
CA HIS A 479 -11.02 18.77 16.50
C HIS A 479 -9.99 18.33 17.56
N ASP A 480 -9.10 17.41 17.19
CA ASP A 480 -8.07 16.91 18.12
C ASP A 480 -7.04 18.00 18.47
N ALA A 481 -6.70 18.88 17.52
CA ALA A 481 -5.83 20.03 17.79
C ALA A 481 -6.44 20.98 18.81
N ASP A 482 -7.73 21.28 18.66
CA ASP A 482 -8.47 22.13 19.61
C ASP A 482 -8.61 21.46 20.98
N GLN A 483 -8.91 20.16 21.05
CA GLN A 483 -9.05 19.42 22.32
C GLN A 483 -7.74 19.31 23.10
N LEU A 484 -6.63 19.18 22.39
CA LEU A 484 -5.29 19.00 22.98
C LEU A 484 -4.52 20.31 23.12
N ASP A 485 -5.10 21.44 22.71
CA ASP A 485 -4.46 22.78 22.68
C ASP A 485 -3.11 22.74 21.92
N LEU A 486 -3.12 22.13 20.72
CA LEU A 486 -1.93 21.92 19.90
C LEU A 486 -1.94 22.80 18.64
N PRO A 487 -0.76 23.23 18.15
CA PRO A 487 -0.63 23.86 16.85
C PRO A 487 -1.16 22.96 15.73
N LEU A 488 -1.88 23.58 14.78
CA LEU A 488 -2.40 22.96 13.58
C LEU A 488 -1.64 23.47 12.35
N ILE A 489 -1.23 22.55 11.46
CA ILE A 489 -0.65 22.88 10.16
C ILE A 489 -1.54 22.27 9.07
N GLU A 490 -2.00 23.10 8.15
CA GLU A 490 -2.77 22.68 6.98
C GLU A 490 -1.86 22.62 5.74
N VAL A 491 -1.85 21.47 5.06
CA VAL A 491 -0.94 21.19 3.94
C VAL A 491 -1.74 21.02 2.65
N GLN A 492 -1.25 21.64 1.55
CA GLN A 492 -1.84 21.48 0.24
C GLN A 492 -1.63 20.05 -0.29
N HIS A 493 -2.68 19.44 -0.81
CA HIS A 493 -2.76 18.05 -1.22
C HIS A 493 -1.64 17.60 -2.19
N HIS A 494 -1.47 18.31 -3.30
CA HIS A 494 -0.47 17.95 -4.32
C HIS A 494 0.97 18.26 -3.87
N HIS A 495 1.16 19.25 -3.00
CA HIS A 495 2.44 19.47 -2.35
C HIS A 495 2.79 18.27 -1.45
N ALA A 496 1.81 17.73 -0.70
CA ALA A 496 2.01 16.53 0.11
C ALA A 496 2.35 15.30 -0.76
N HIS A 497 1.72 15.13 -1.93
CA HIS A 497 2.10 14.07 -2.87
C HIS A 497 3.57 14.14 -3.28
N ILE A 498 4.06 15.33 -3.66
CA ILE A 498 5.46 15.52 -4.09
C ILE A 498 6.41 15.36 -2.90
N ALA A 499 6.10 15.94 -1.76
CA ALA A 499 6.92 15.83 -0.54
C ALA A 499 7.02 14.37 -0.05
N SER A 500 5.95 13.58 -0.18
CA SER A 500 5.98 12.14 0.11
C SER A 500 6.96 11.39 -0.79
N CYS A 501 6.98 11.71 -2.10
CA CYS A 501 7.95 11.14 -3.05
C CYS A 501 9.39 11.56 -2.73
N MET A 502 9.60 12.83 -2.40
CA MET A 502 10.90 13.33 -1.97
C MET A 502 11.38 12.63 -0.70
N ALA A 503 10.51 12.49 0.28
CA ALA A 503 10.83 11.89 1.58
C ALA A 503 11.26 10.43 1.46
N GLU A 504 10.51 9.64 0.73
CA GLU A 504 10.83 8.22 0.50
C GLU A 504 12.18 8.02 -0.22
N ASN A 505 12.57 8.97 -1.07
CA ASN A 505 13.86 8.98 -1.77
C ASN A 505 14.98 9.68 -0.98
N ALA A 506 14.73 9.98 0.31
CA ALA A 506 15.68 10.65 1.20
C ALA A 506 16.23 11.98 0.62
N TRP A 507 15.40 12.72 -0.13
CA TRP A 507 15.79 14.03 -0.66
C TRP A 507 16.11 14.97 0.50
N PRO A 508 17.30 15.56 0.57
CA PRO A 508 17.68 16.36 1.73
C PRO A 508 16.99 17.74 1.71
N THR A 509 16.86 18.36 2.88
CA THR A 509 16.24 19.69 3.01
C THR A 509 16.99 20.81 2.29
N ASP A 510 18.29 20.65 2.07
CA ASP A 510 19.16 21.54 1.31
C ASP A 510 19.38 21.10 -0.16
N GLY A 511 18.69 20.05 -0.62
CA GLY A 511 18.78 19.51 -1.98
C GLY A 511 18.20 20.42 -3.08
N GLY A 512 17.62 21.55 -2.70
CA GLY A 512 16.96 22.49 -3.62
C GLY A 512 15.58 22.06 -4.06
N ASP A 513 15.02 22.82 -5.01
CA ASP A 513 13.69 22.55 -5.54
C ASP A 513 13.71 21.36 -6.52
N VAL A 514 12.65 20.56 -6.49
CA VAL A 514 12.34 19.55 -7.51
C VAL A 514 11.18 20.03 -8.38
N LEU A 515 11.16 19.60 -9.65
CA LEU A 515 9.98 19.73 -10.47
C LEU A 515 9.02 18.57 -10.15
N GLY A 516 8.00 18.85 -9.34
CA GLY A 516 6.95 17.88 -9.02
C GLY A 516 5.93 17.78 -10.15
N ILE A 517 5.68 16.56 -10.64
CA ILE A 517 4.58 16.25 -11.54
C ILE A 517 3.56 15.44 -10.74
N ALA A 518 2.46 16.10 -10.34
CA ALA A 518 1.39 15.51 -9.56
C ALA A 518 0.19 15.23 -10.46
N LEU A 519 -0.01 13.95 -10.85
CA LEU A 519 -1.12 13.51 -11.69
C LEU A 519 -2.09 12.69 -10.85
N ASP A 520 -3.27 13.25 -10.62
CA ASP A 520 -4.23 12.66 -9.69
C ASP A 520 -5.68 12.74 -10.18
N GLY A 521 -6.57 12.08 -9.42
CA GLY A 521 -8.01 12.05 -9.64
C GLY A 521 -8.70 13.33 -9.21
N ALA A 522 -8.42 13.84 -8.03
CA ALA A 522 -8.96 15.09 -7.50
C ALA A 522 -8.25 15.47 -6.19
N GLY A 523 -7.87 16.74 -6.05
CA GLY A 523 -7.40 17.33 -4.82
C GLY A 523 -7.81 18.80 -4.74
N TRP A 524 -7.86 19.35 -3.53
CA TRP A 524 -8.24 20.73 -3.30
C TRP A 524 -7.14 21.69 -3.74
N GLY A 525 -7.48 22.65 -4.66
CA GLY A 525 -6.51 23.58 -5.21
C GLY A 525 -6.26 24.85 -4.40
N GLY A 526 -7.09 25.14 -3.40
CA GLY A 526 -7.03 26.39 -2.64
C GLY A 526 -7.49 27.64 -3.41
N ASP A 527 -7.58 27.58 -4.72
CA ASP A 527 -8.04 28.62 -5.64
C ASP A 527 -9.51 28.45 -6.08
N GLY A 528 -10.24 27.54 -5.43
CA GLY A 528 -11.61 27.17 -5.75
C GLY A 528 -11.75 26.22 -6.94
N THR A 529 -10.63 25.70 -7.47
CA THR A 529 -10.61 24.69 -8.52
C THR A 529 -10.20 23.31 -7.95
N ILE A 530 -10.53 22.24 -8.68
CA ILE A 530 -10.09 20.87 -8.37
C ILE A 530 -8.81 20.60 -9.16
N TRP A 531 -7.71 20.36 -8.45
CA TRP A 531 -6.43 20.05 -9.05
C TRP A 531 -6.28 18.54 -9.31
N GLY A 532 -5.31 18.17 -10.15
CA GLY A 532 -4.98 16.76 -10.43
C GLY A 532 -4.17 16.56 -11.71
N GLY A 533 -3.60 17.65 -12.26
CA GLY A 533 -2.70 17.58 -13.41
C GLY A 533 -1.67 18.71 -13.34
N GLU A 534 -0.81 18.71 -12.29
CA GLU A 534 -0.04 19.84 -11.85
C GLU A 534 1.46 19.67 -12.06
N PHE A 535 2.11 20.76 -12.43
CA PHE A 535 3.57 20.87 -12.46
C PHE A 535 3.98 21.93 -11.43
N LEU A 536 4.69 21.48 -10.39
CA LEU A 536 4.98 22.29 -9.22
C LEU A 536 6.50 22.42 -9.04
N ALA A 537 7.00 23.64 -8.81
CA ALA A 537 8.31 23.81 -8.18
C ALA A 537 8.13 23.57 -6.69
N CYS A 538 8.79 22.56 -6.14
CA CYS A 538 8.57 22.14 -4.76
C CYS A 538 9.87 21.92 -3.99
N ASN A 539 9.84 22.32 -2.71
CA ASN A 539 10.71 21.81 -1.65
C ASN A 539 9.81 21.48 -0.43
N TYR A 540 10.38 21.06 0.69
CA TYR A 540 9.54 20.71 1.86
C TYR A 540 8.82 21.89 2.51
N THR A 541 9.17 23.14 2.21
CA THR A 541 8.59 24.31 2.90
C THR A 541 7.66 25.13 2.03
N SER A 542 7.76 24.97 0.71
CA SER A 542 7.01 25.79 -0.24
C SER A 542 6.79 25.05 -1.56
N PHE A 543 5.77 25.49 -2.28
CA PHE A 543 5.51 25.09 -3.65
C PHE A 543 5.04 26.26 -4.49
N LYS A 544 5.23 26.15 -5.79
CA LYS A 544 4.72 27.10 -6.77
C LYS A 544 4.19 26.34 -7.99
N ARG A 545 2.94 26.60 -8.36
CA ARG A 545 2.33 26.07 -9.59
C ARG A 545 2.97 26.69 -10.81
N LEU A 546 3.57 25.91 -11.69
CA LEU A 546 4.26 26.36 -12.90
C LEU A 546 3.47 26.07 -14.16
N ALA A 547 2.76 24.93 -14.20
CA ALA A 547 1.93 24.51 -15.32
C ALA A 547 0.84 23.53 -14.86
N MET A 548 -0.11 23.23 -15.73
CA MET A 548 -1.23 22.35 -15.44
C MET A 548 -1.79 21.68 -16.70
N LEU A 549 -2.69 20.72 -16.54
CA LEU A 549 -3.62 20.32 -17.60
C LEU A 549 -4.69 21.40 -17.78
N LYS A 550 -5.30 21.44 -18.97
CA LYS A 550 -6.40 22.41 -19.26
C LYS A 550 -7.54 22.28 -18.26
N PRO A 551 -7.94 23.36 -17.59
CA PRO A 551 -9.11 23.34 -16.72
C PRO A 551 -10.39 23.10 -17.53
N VAL A 552 -11.15 22.06 -17.18
CA VAL A 552 -12.46 21.71 -17.77
C VAL A 552 -13.49 21.62 -16.65
N ALA A 553 -14.74 21.99 -16.93
CA ALA A 553 -15.81 21.88 -15.95
C ALA A 553 -16.05 20.42 -15.55
N LEU A 554 -16.40 20.20 -14.27
CA LEU A 554 -16.73 18.90 -13.69
C LEU A 554 -18.25 18.87 -13.35
N PRO A 555 -19.13 18.64 -14.36
CA PRO A 555 -20.55 18.82 -14.16
C PRO A 555 -21.15 17.76 -13.25
N GLY A 556 -21.66 18.23 -12.10
CA GLY A 556 -22.19 17.38 -11.04
C GLY A 556 -21.14 17.02 -9.96
N GLY A 557 -19.93 17.61 -9.98
CA GLY A 557 -18.89 17.35 -8.97
C GLY A 557 -18.57 15.86 -8.86
N ASP A 558 -18.85 15.24 -7.71
CA ASP A 558 -18.63 13.80 -7.47
C ASP A 558 -19.36 12.88 -8.46
N ALA A 559 -20.50 13.32 -9.02
CA ALA A 559 -21.19 12.53 -10.03
C ALA A 559 -20.32 12.35 -11.28
N ALA A 560 -19.51 13.34 -11.67
CA ALA A 560 -18.61 13.21 -12.80
C ALA A 560 -17.48 12.22 -12.56
N ALA A 561 -17.04 12.02 -11.30
CA ALA A 561 -16.09 10.96 -10.96
C ALA A 561 -16.69 9.55 -11.07
N ARG A 562 -18.02 9.41 -10.96
CA ARG A 562 -18.73 8.11 -11.08
C ARG A 562 -19.29 7.86 -12.46
N GLU A 563 -19.53 8.91 -13.27
CA GLU A 563 -20.19 8.86 -14.56
C GLU A 563 -19.26 9.43 -15.65
N PRO A 564 -18.35 8.62 -16.24
CA PRO A 564 -17.32 9.06 -17.18
C PRO A 564 -17.86 9.88 -18.38
N TRP A 565 -19.10 9.62 -18.81
CA TRP A 565 -19.74 10.36 -19.89
C TRP A 565 -19.87 11.86 -19.61
N ARG A 566 -19.97 12.29 -18.34
CA ARG A 566 -20.02 13.71 -17.99
C ARG A 566 -18.70 14.40 -18.32
N ASN A 567 -17.59 13.71 -18.08
CA ASN A 567 -16.26 14.19 -18.43
C ASN A 567 -16.07 14.23 -19.95
N ALA A 568 -16.51 13.17 -20.67
CA ALA A 568 -16.50 13.16 -22.14
C ALA A 568 -17.30 14.32 -22.71
N TYR A 569 -18.52 14.55 -22.21
CA TYR A 569 -19.37 15.69 -22.62
C TYR A 569 -18.68 17.05 -22.36
N ALA A 570 -18.17 17.24 -21.15
CA ALA A 570 -17.52 18.51 -20.77
C ALA A 570 -16.26 18.78 -21.59
N HIS A 571 -15.42 17.75 -21.84
CA HIS A 571 -14.24 17.90 -22.69
C HIS A 571 -14.59 18.19 -24.15
N ILE A 572 -15.52 17.46 -24.75
CA ILE A 572 -15.95 17.69 -26.15
C ILE A 572 -16.54 19.08 -26.30
N THR A 573 -17.46 19.50 -25.42
CA THR A 573 -18.12 20.80 -25.53
C THR A 573 -17.17 21.98 -25.27
N ALA A 574 -16.26 21.85 -24.30
CA ALA A 574 -15.26 22.87 -24.01
C ALA A 574 -14.20 23.03 -25.12
N GLN A 575 -13.97 21.96 -25.91
CA GLN A 575 -12.91 21.92 -26.89
C GLN A 575 -13.36 22.23 -28.31
N MET A 576 -14.47 21.64 -28.78
CA MET A 576 -14.95 21.85 -30.15
C MET A 576 -16.42 22.35 -30.22
N GLY A 577 -17.14 22.31 -29.10
CA GLY A 577 -18.54 22.64 -29.03
C GLY A 577 -19.45 21.52 -29.60
N TRP A 578 -20.70 21.49 -29.13
CA TRP A 578 -21.66 20.45 -29.56
C TRP A 578 -22.00 20.52 -31.04
N ALA A 579 -22.09 21.70 -31.65
CA ALA A 579 -22.42 21.85 -33.05
C ALA A 579 -21.39 21.26 -34.01
N GLU A 580 -20.09 21.49 -33.75
CA GLU A 580 -19.00 20.87 -34.52
C GLU A 580 -18.98 19.34 -34.33
N PHE A 581 -19.19 18.86 -33.10
CA PHE A 581 -19.25 17.45 -32.79
C PHE A 581 -20.41 16.77 -33.53
N ALA A 582 -21.62 17.37 -33.52
CA ALA A 582 -22.78 16.85 -34.23
C ALA A 582 -22.59 16.83 -35.75
N MET A 583 -21.95 17.86 -36.31
CA MET A 583 -21.75 17.96 -37.73
C MET A 583 -20.75 16.91 -38.27
N ASN A 584 -19.69 16.62 -37.52
CA ASN A 584 -18.60 15.80 -38.03
C ASN A 584 -18.62 14.35 -37.53
N PHE A 585 -19.32 14.05 -36.40
CA PHE A 585 -19.21 12.78 -35.69
C PHE A 585 -20.56 12.17 -35.27
N SER A 586 -21.66 12.56 -35.94
CA SER A 586 -23.03 12.09 -35.60
C SER A 586 -23.24 10.58 -35.73
N ASP A 587 -22.45 9.90 -36.54
CA ASP A 587 -22.55 8.45 -36.73
C ASP A 587 -21.92 7.63 -35.65
N LEU A 588 -21.04 8.23 -34.83
CA LEU A 588 -20.35 7.54 -33.73
C LEU A 588 -21.31 7.17 -32.58
N ASP A 589 -21.08 6.02 -31.98
CA ASP A 589 -21.87 5.54 -30.84
C ASP A 589 -21.80 6.48 -29.65
N ILE A 590 -20.65 7.11 -29.40
CA ILE A 590 -20.52 8.11 -28.32
C ILE A 590 -21.39 9.35 -28.57
N PHE A 591 -21.55 9.79 -29.82
CA PHE A 591 -22.47 10.90 -30.14
C PHE A 591 -23.92 10.48 -29.85
N LYS A 592 -24.37 9.33 -30.37
CA LYS A 592 -25.72 8.80 -30.14
C LYS A 592 -25.99 8.67 -28.62
N PHE A 593 -25.04 8.13 -27.88
CA PHE A 593 -25.13 7.97 -26.43
C PHE A 593 -25.25 9.31 -25.71
N LEU A 594 -24.39 10.28 -25.99
CA LEU A 594 -24.42 11.62 -25.37
C LEU A 594 -25.67 12.43 -25.78
N SER A 595 -26.21 12.17 -26.96
CA SER A 595 -27.45 12.84 -27.45
C SER A 595 -28.68 12.47 -26.61
N LEU A 596 -28.66 11.33 -25.93
CA LEU A 596 -29.74 10.87 -25.03
C LEU A 596 -29.59 11.45 -23.59
N LYS A 597 -28.52 12.13 -23.30
CA LYS A 597 -28.27 12.70 -21.96
C LYS A 597 -28.92 14.08 -21.80
N PRO A 598 -29.17 14.53 -20.57
CA PRO A 598 -29.82 15.85 -20.30
C PRO A 598 -28.87 17.03 -20.56
N ARG A 599 -28.52 17.26 -21.80
CA ARG A 599 -27.49 18.24 -22.23
C ARG A 599 -27.80 19.68 -21.81
N ASP A 600 -29.07 20.13 -22.03
CA ASP A 600 -29.46 21.48 -21.63
C ASP A 600 -29.25 21.77 -20.16
N THR A 601 -29.47 20.75 -19.31
CA THR A 601 -29.19 20.86 -17.87
C THR A 601 -27.68 20.95 -17.63
N LEU A 602 -26.86 20.15 -18.33
CA LEU A 602 -25.41 20.22 -18.19
C LEU A 602 -24.84 21.55 -18.68
N ASP A 603 -25.35 22.07 -19.81
CA ASP A 603 -24.94 23.37 -20.35
C ASP A 603 -25.26 24.49 -19.37
N SER A 604 -26.45 24.48 -18.77
CA SER A 604 -26.82 25.44 -17.72
C SER A 604 -25.91 25.30 -16.48
N MET A 605 -25.65 24.07 -16.02
CA MET A 605 -24.76 23.84 -14.87
C MET A 605 -23.34 24.33 -15.14
N ILE A 606 -22.81 24.13 -16.34
CA ILE A 606 -21.47 24.55 -16.74
C ILE A 606 -21.40 26.09 -16.87
N SER A 607 -22.36 26.68 -17.55
CA SER A 607 -22.38 28.15 -17.82
C SER A 607 -22.59 28.96 -16.54
N GLU A 608 -23.46 28.50 -15.65
CA GLU A 608 -23.76 29.12 -14.36
C GLU A 608 -22.84 28.66 -13.21
N GLN A 609 -21.92 27.75 -13.49
CA GLN A 609 -21.00 27.17 -12.52
C GLN A 609 -21.69 26.48 -11.32
N VAL A 610 -22.92 25.98 -11.49
CA VAL A 610 -23.69 25.32 -10.46
C VAL A 610 -23.24 23.87 -10.35
N ASN A 611 -22.66 23.48 -9.20
CA ASN A 611 -22.08 22.17 -8.96
C ASN A 611 -21.20 21.66 -10.13
N SER A 612 -20.42 22.55 -10.70
CA SER A 612 -19.59 22.33 -11.88
C SER A 612 -18.23 23.04 -11.73
N PRO A 613 -17.45 22.74 -10.67
CA PRO A 613 -16.14 23.37 -10.49
C PRO A 613 -15.24 23.07 -11.68
N LYS A 614 -14.28 23.95 -11.96
CA LYS A 614 -13.23 23.65 -12.95
C LYS A 614 -12.23 22.68 -12.36
N SER A 615 -11.77 21.74 -13.18
CA SER A 615 -10.80 20.73 -12.77
C SER A 615 -9.70 20.56 -13.80
N THR A 616 -8.48 20.41 -13.31
CA THR A 616 -7.30 20.04 -14.10
C THR A 616 -6.96 18.54 -13.98
N SER A 617 -7.89 17.73 -13.47
CA SER A 617 -7.71 16.31 -13.15
C SER A 617 -7.26 15.47 -14.34
N CYS A 618 -6.12 14.82 -14.19
CA CYS A 618 -5.64 13.79 -15.11
C CYS A 618 -6.54 12.55 -15.09
N GLY A 619 -7.06 12.16 -13.93
CA GLY A 619 -8.02 11.05 -13.81
C GLY A 619 -9.29 11.30 -14.61
N ARG A 620 -9.82 12.51 -14.59
CA ARG A 620 -11.03 12.87 -15.39
C ARG A 620 -10.75 12.96 -16.88
N LEU A 621 -9.52 13.31 -17.26
CA LEU A 621 -9.07 13.22 -18.66
C LEU A 621 -9.08 11.77 -19.16
N PHE A 622 -8.59 10.82 -18.35
CA PHE A 622 -8.66 9.38 -18.65
C PHE A 622 -10.10 8.85 -18.70
N ASP A 623 -10.97 9.30 -17.78
CA ASP A 623 -12.39 8.93 -17.81
C ASP A 623 -13.06 9.40 -19.08
N ALA A 624 -12.76 10.64 -19.54
CA ALA A 624 -13.28 11.15 -20.80
C ALA A 624 -12.80 10.33 -21.99
N ALA A 625 -11.51 9.99 -22.06
CA ALA A 625 -10.93 9.18 -23.13
C ALA A 625 -11.54 7.78 -23.16
N ALA A 626 -11.65 7.10 -22.02
CA ALA A 626 -12.25 5.79 -21.90
C ALA A 626 -13.74 5.81 -22.33
N ALA A 627 -14.51 6.81 -21.90
CA ALA A 627 -15.92 6.93 -22.29
C ALA A 627 -16.09 7.18 -23.79
N ILE A 628 -15.23 8.01 -24.40
CA ILE A 628 -15.22 8.25 -25.85
C ILE A 628 -14.90 6.97 -26.60
N ALA A 629 -13.98 6.15 -26.06
CA ALA A 629 -13.64 4.83 -26.61
C ALA A 629 -14.72 3.75 -26.35
N GLY A 630 -15.82 4.07 -25.66
CA GLY A 630 -16.90 3.12 -25.34
C GLY A 630 -16.63 2.23 -24.14
N LEU A 631 -15.59 2.52 -23.31
CA LEU A 631 -15.24 1.77 -22.13
C LEU A 631 -15.85 2.41 -20.87
N ALA A 632 -16.72 1.66 -20.17
CA ALA A 632 -17.45 2.09 -18.97
C ALA A 632 -18.08 3.50 -19.06
N PRO A 633 -18.75 3.89 -20.18
CA PRO A 633 -19.20 5.25 -20.37
C PRO A 633 -20.27 5.67 -19.37
N GLU A 634 -21.18 4.77 -18.99
CA GLU A 634 -22.35 5.07 -18.18
C GLU A 634 -21.99 5.33 -16.71
N ARG A 635 -21.26 4.42 -16.10
CA ARG A 635 -20.95 4.48 -14.68
C ARG A 635 -19.74 3.61 -14.29
N GLN A 636 -18.90 4.15 -13.44
CA GLN A 636 -17.85 3.39 -12.74
C GLN A 636 -18.41 2.78 -11.45
N THR A 637 -18.05 1.54 -11.16
CA THR A 637 -18.44 0.83 -9.94
C THR A 637 -17.35 0.86 -8.86
N TYR A 638 -16.15 1.32 -9.23
CA TYR A 638 -15.02 1.59 -8.35
C TYR A 638 -14.13 2.68 -8.97
N GLU A 639 -13.35 3.34 -8.13
CA GLU A 639 -12.47 4.44 -8.54
C GLU A 639 -11.44 4.00 -9.58
N GLY A 640 -11.29 4.79 -10.65
CA GLY A 640 -10.33 4.57 -11.73
C GLY A 640 -10.67 3.41 -12.67
N GLN A 641 -11.86 2.82 -12.59
CA GLN A 641 -12.27 1.70 -13.45
C GLN A 641 -12.11 2.01 -14.94
N ALA A 642 -12.60 3.16 -15.39
CA ALA A 642 -12.53 3.55 -16.79
C ALA A 642 -11.08 3.68 -17.28
N ALA A 643 -10.23 4.32 -16.49
CA ALA A 643 -8.80 4.45 -16.78
C ALA A 643 -8.08 3.08 -16.82
N MET A 644 -8.41 2.18 -15.89
CA MET A 644 -7.85 0.82 -15.86
C MET A 644 -8.28 -0.02 -17.06
N LEU A 645 -9.55 0.07 -17.47
CA LEU A 645 -10.05 -0.61 -18.67
C LEU A 645 -9.40 -0.06 -19.94
N PHE A 646 -9.18 1.26 -20.00
CA PHE A 646 -8.52 1.91 -21.12
C PHE A 646 -7.05 1.51 -21.23
N GLU A 647 -6.34 1.40 -20.10
CA GLU A 647 -4.98 0.85 -20.07
C GLU A 647 -4.96 -0.64 -20.44
N ALA A 648 -5.88 -1.44 -19.91
CA ALA A 648 -5.93 -2.88 -20.18
C ALA A 648 -6.25 -3.20 -21.65
N ALA A 649 -6.93 -2.29 -22.34
CA ALA A 649 -7.26 -2.43 -23.77
C ALA A 649 -6.05 -2.19 -24.69
N ILE A 650 -4.94 -1.61 -24.21
CA ILE A 650 -3.78 -1.26 -25.03
C ILE A 650 -3.29 -2.47 -25.83
N ASP A 651 -3.12 -2.26 -27.14
CA ASP A 651 -2.37 -3.18 -27.99
C ASP A 651 -0.87 -2.94 -27.81
N PRO A 652 -0.12 -3.90 -27.25
CA PRO A 652 1.31 -3.70 -27.01
C PRO A 652 2.11 -3.35 -28.30
N SER A 653 1.69 -3.87 -29.44
CA SER A 653 2.39 -3.58 -30.73
C SER A 653 2.23 -2.13 -31.16
N ALA A 654 1.13 -1.47 -30.77
CA ALA A 654 0.90 -0.06 -31.05
C ALA A 654 1.72 0.90 -30.15
N LEU A 655 2.34 0.40 -29.09
CA LEU A 655 3.28 1.20 -28.28
C LEU A 655 4.60 1.47 -29.03
N ASP A 656 4.95 0.63 -30.00
CA ASP A 656 6.15 0.73 -30.82
C ASP A 656 5.90 1.41 -32.18
N GLU A 657 4.69 1.92 -32.45
CA GLU A 657 4.37 2.65 -33.67
C GLU A 657 5.22 3.93 -33.82
N SER A 658 5.30 4.45 -35.06
CA SER A 658 5.92 5.75 -35.33
C SER A 658 5.29 6.86 -34.46
N SER A 659 6.13 7.77 -33.99
CA SER A 659 5.70 8.90 -33.17
C SER A 659 4.73 9.87 -33.85
N ASP A 660 4.71 9.86 -35.18
CA ASP A 660 3.79 10.68 -35.97
C ASP A 660 2.33 10.27 -35.81
N LEU A 661 2.09 9.06 -35.29
CA LEU A 661 0.76 8.53 -34.98
C LEU A 661 0.30 8.83 -33.54
N ASP A 662 1.14 9.43 -32.70
CA ASP A 662 0.75 9.83 -31.35
C ASP A 662 -0.30 10.93 -31.39
N TYR A 663 -1.28 10.88 -30.46
CA TYR A 663 -2.25 11.96 -30.41
C TYR A 663 -1.59 13.27 -29.95
N PRO A 664 -1.80 14.38 -30.70
CA PRO A 664 -1.08 15.62 -30.46
C PRO A 664 -1.72 16.44 -29.34
N PHE A 665 -1.00 16.55 -28.23
CA PHE A 665 -1.28 17.55 -27.21
C PHE A 665 -0.48 18.82 -27.52
N SER A 666 -1.09 20.00 -27.39
CA SER A 666 -0.37 21.28 -27.50
C SER A 666 -0.09 21.90 -26.13
N ILE A 667 0.88 22.81 -26.07
CA ILE A 667 1.29 23.51 -24.84
C ILE A 667 1.22 25.03 -25.04
N PRO A 668 0.00 25.61 -25.08
CA PRO A 668 -0.19 27.06 -25.13
C PRO A 668 0.05 27.72 -23.77
N LEU A 669 0.03 29.06 -23.75
CA LEU A 669 0.02 29.87 -22.54
C LEU A 669 -1.40 30.32 -22.23
N ILE A 670 -1.76 30.45 -20.96
CA ILE A 670 -3.01 31.08 -20.53
C ILE A 670 -2.89 32.57 -20.80
N ASP A 671 -3.86 33.14 -21.53
CA ASP A 671 -3.93 34.55 -21.78
C ASP A 671 -3.96 35.36 -20.47
N GLY A 672 -3.01 36.28 -20.33
CA GLY A 672 -2.91 37.18 -19.19
C GLY A 672 -2.06 36.71 -18.01
N HIS A 673 -1.69 35.44 -17.93
CA HIS A 673 -0.89 34.91 -16.79
C HIS A 673 0.43 34.26 -17.19
N GLY A 674 0.67 34.01 -18.48
CA GLY A 674 1.92 33.40 -18.96
C GLY A 674 2.14 31.97 -18.53
N MET A 675 1.20 31.33 -17.82
CA MET A 675 1.32 29.94 -17.35
C MET A 675 1.02 28.97 -18.51
N PRO A 676 1.93 28.03 -18.83
CA PRO A 676 1.67 27.00 -19.83
C PRO A 676 0.67 25.96 -19.33
N TYR A 677 -0.09 25.37 -20.27
CA TYR A 677 -0.97 24.24 -19.95
C TYR A 677 -1.01 23.22 -21.09
N ILE A 678 -1.32 21.97 -20.77
CA ILE A 678 -1.46 20.90 -21.75
C ILE A 678 -2.90 20.90 -22.27
N GLU A 679 -3.03 21.11 -23.60
CA GLU A 679 -4.30 21.29 -24.31
C GLU A 679 -4.66 20.03 -25.11
N PRO A 680 -5.79 19.34 -24.82
CA PRO A 680 -6.18 18.11 -25.50
C PRO A 680 -7.09 18.27 -26.73
N LEU A 681 -7.35 19.50 -27.24
CA LEU A 681 -8.29 19.72 -28.38
C LEU A 681 -7.96 18.83 -29.60
N ALA A 682 -6.70 18.83 -30.01
CA ALA A 682 -6.28 18.07 -31.18
C ALA A 682 -6.35 16.56 -30.93
N VAL A 683 -6.16 16.13 -29.67
CA VAL A 683 -6.34 14.72 -29.26
C VAL A 683 -7.75 14.25 -29.51
N TRP A 684 -8.75 15.02 -29.09
CA TRP A 684 -10.16 14.64 -29.27
C TRP A 684 -10.54 14.52 -30.73
N ARG A 685 -10.08 15.44 -31.58
CA ARG A 685 -10.30 15.38 -33.02
C ARG A 685 -9.65 14.15 -33.66
N ALA A 686 -8.41 13.84 -33.28
CA ALA A 686 -7.68 12.68 -33.78
C ALA A 686 -8.33 11.37 -33.32
N MET A 687 -8.68 11.27 -32.04
CA MET A 687 -9.34 10.11 -31.45
C MET A 687 -10.72 9.83 -32.06
N LEU A 688 -11.54 10.88 -32.26
CA LEU A 688 -12.85 10.75 -32.93
C LEU A 688 -12.67 10.38 -34.40
N GLY A 689 -11.63 10.89 -35.07
CA GLY A 689 -11.26 10.51 -36.44
C GLY A 689 -10.89 9.03 -36.54
N ASP A 690 -10.08 8.52 -35.60
CA ASP A 690 -9.73 7.10 -35.52
C ASP A 690 -10.98 6.22 -35.28
N LEU A 691 -11.95 6.69 -34.49
CA LEU A 691 -13.22 5.97 -34.27
C LEU A 691 -14.06 5.94 -35.57
N VAL A 692 -14.11 7.02 -36.36
CA VAL A 692 -14.75 7.04 -37.69
C VAL A 692 -14.09 6.04 -38.64
N LEU A 693 -12.76 5.91 -38.56
CA LEU A 693 -11.97 4.95 -39.36
C LEU A 693 -12.05 3.53 -38.81
N GLN A 694 -12.78 3.30 -37.73
CA GLN A 694 -12.89 2.01 -37.03
C GLN A 694 -11.54 1.45 -36.59
N THR A 695 -10.59 2.33 -36.22
CA THR A 695 -9.32 1.94 -35.62
C THR A 695 -9.57 1.15 -34.35
N PRO A 696 -8.89 0.01 -34.11
CA PRO A 696 -9.07 -0.80 -32.90
C PRO A 696 -8.84 0.02 -31.63
N ILE A 697 -9.68 -0.19 -30.61
CA ILE A 697 -9.62 0.55 -29.34
C ILE A 697 -8.24 0.41 -28.67
N GLY A 698 -7.58 -0.75 -28.82
CA GLY A 698 -6.24 -0.98 -28.29
C GLY A 698 -5.17 -0.07 -28.90
N VAL A 699 -5.29 0.26 -30.17
CA VAL A 699 -4.42 1.22 -30.89
C VAL A 699 -4.71 2.64 -30.41
N ILE A 700 -6.01 3.00 -30.32
CA ILE A 700 -6.46 4.31 -29.80
C ILE A 700 -5.91 4.55 -28.38
N ALA A 701 -6.02 3.54 -27.50
CA ALA A 701 -5.52 3.60 -26.15
C ALA A 701 -3.98 3.80 -26.12
N ALA A 702 -3.23 3.06 -26.94
CA ALA A 702 -1.80 3.20 -27.06
C ALA A 702 -1.38 4.61 -27.48
N ARG A 703 -1.99 5.14 -28.57
CA ARG A 703 -1.72 6.49 -29.11
C ARG A 703 -2.02 7.59 -28.10
N PHE A 704 -3.11 7.43 -27.31
CA PHE A 704 -3.45 8.36 -26.24
C PHE A 704 -2.38 8.38 -25.14
N HIS A 705 -1.99 7.22 -24.61
CA HIS A 705 -0.98 7.12 -23.56
C HIS A 705 0.37 7.69 -24.01
N ARG A 706 0.78 7.38 -25.22
CA ARG A 706 2.05 7.89 -25.80
C ARG A 706 2.00 9.41 -25.97
N GLY A 707 0.89 9.93 -26.55
CA GLY A 707 0.70 11.37 -26.74
C GLY A 707 0.73 12.15 -25.43
N LEU A 708 0.00 11.65 -24.41
CA LEU A 708 -0.02 12.27 -23.08
C LEU A 708 1.36 12.23 -22.43
N ALA A 709 2.06 11.08 -22.46
CA ALA A 709 3.39 10.95 -21.89
C ALA A 709 4.38 11.93 -22.52
N ARG A 710 4.36 12.08 -23.84
CA ARG A 710 5.19 13.05 -24.54
C ARG A 710 4.88 14.50 -24.17
N ALA A 711 3.61 14.84 -24.02
CA ALA A 711 3.19 16.18 -23.61
C ALA A 711 3.68 16.52 -22.19
N ILE A 712 3.57 15.54 -21.26
CA ILE A 712 4.08 15.68 -19.89
C ILE A 712 5.59 15.92 -19.91
N VAL A 713 6.34 15.12 -20.67
CA VAL A 713 7.80 15.26 -20.76
C VAL A 713 8.20 16.55 -21.48
N ALA A 714 7.49 16.95 -22.52
CA ALA A 714 7.74 18.22 -23.21
C ALA A 714 7.51 19.42 -22.28
N MET A 715 6.45 19.37 -21.45
CA MET A 715 6.21 20.39 -20.43
C MET A 715 7.32 20.40 -19.39
N ALA A 716 7.75 19.26 -18.90
CA ALA A 716 8.84 19.16 -17.91
C ALA A 716 10.15 19.75 -18.48
N LYS A 717 10.54 19.38 -19.70
CA LYS A 717 11.72 19.92 -20.38
C LYS A 717 11.67 21.44 -20.55
N ARG A 718 10.49 21.97 -20.93
CA ARG A 718 10.29 23.41 -21.05
C ARG A 718 10.50 24.12 -19.71
N LEU A 719 9.84 23.63 -18.64
CA LEU A 719 9.93 24.24 -17.32
C LEU A 719 11.35 24.15 -16.72
N MET A 720 12.08 23.07 -16.98
CA MET A 720 13.48 22.92 -16.56
C MET A 720 14.40 23.84 -17.38
N GLY A 721 14.11 24.08 -18.67
CA GLY A 721 14.88 25.01 -19.50
C GLY A 721 14.66 26.48 -19.12
N ASP A 722 13.41 26.82 -18.73
CA ASP A 722 13.04 28.18 -18.29
C ASP A 722 13.57 28.51 -16.87
N GLN A 723 13.81 27.47 -16.03
CA GLN A 723 14.28 27.59 -14.65
C GLN A 723 15.34 26.51 -14.35
N PRO A 724 16.63 26.78 -14.62
CA PRO A 724 17.71 25.78 -14.50
C PRO A 724 18.06 25.37 -13.06
N THR A 725 17.16 25.57 -12.10
CA THR A 725 17.38 25.32 -10.67
C THR A 725 16.88 23.95 -10.19
N PHE A 726 16.19 23.18 -11.05
CA PHE A 726 15.69 21.87 -10.65
C PHE A 726 16.79 20.80 -10.80
N SER A 727 17.02 20.05 -9.72
CA SER A 727 17.99 18.94 -9.72
C SER A 727 17.35 17.59 -10.08
N ALA A 728 16.03 17.46 -9.96
CA ALA A 728 15.31 16.22 -10.27
C ALA A 728 13.83 16.51 -10.60
N VAL A 729 13.17 15.50 -11.20
CA VAL A 729 11.71 15.45 -11.38
C VAL A 729 11.13 14.42 -10.42
N ALA A 730 10.09 14.78 -9.65
CA ALA A 730 9.37 13.88 -8.77
C ALA A 730 8.01 13.51 -9.37
N LEU A 731 7.72 12.20 -9.53
CA LEU A 731 6.47 11.68 -10.08
C LEU A 731 5.57 11.16 -8.94
N SER A 732 4.40 11.76 -8.74
CA SER A 732 3.44 11.36 -7.71
C SER A 732 1.99 11.60 -8.14
N GLY A 733 1.02 11.11 -7.36
CA GLY A 733 -0.41 11.12 -7.64
C GLY A 733 -0.94 9.79 -8.18
N GLY A 734 -2.22 9.54 -7.95
CA GLY A 734 -2.89 8.27 -8.24
C GLY A 734 -2.84 7.85 -9.71
N CYS A 735 -2.73 8.78 -10.66
CA CYS A 735 -2.66 8.47 -12.09
C CYS A 735 -1.34 7.79 -12.49
N PHE A 736 -0.26 7.93 -11.72
CA PHE A 736 0.97 7.16 -11.94
C PHE A 736 0.87 5.69 -11.47
N GLN A 737 -0.28 5.25 -11.01
CA GLN A 737 -0.60 3.82 -10.92
C GLN A 737 -0.90 3.20 -12.29
N ASN A 738 -1.24 4.00 -13.33
CA ASN A 738 -1.23 3.55 -14.71
C ASN A 738 0.21 3.23 -15.11
N GLN A 739 0.48 1.92 -15.33
CA GLN A 739 1.84 1.42 -15.56
C GLN A 739 2.40 1.92 -16.88
N THR A 740 1.57 1.95 -17.91
CA THR A 740 1.96 2.38 -19.26
C THR A 740 2.36 3.85 -19.25
N LEU A 741 1.53 4.72 -18.67
CA LEU A 741 1.86 6.14 -18.52
C LEU A 741 3.15 6.33 -17.71
N PHE A 742 3.25 5.64 -16.57
CA PHE A 742 4.43 5.72 -15.71
C PHE A 742 5.72 5.32 -16.44
N LYS A 743 5.72 4.16 -17.13
CA LYS A 743 6.89 3.66 -17.87
C LYS A 743 7.30 4.62 -18.98
N LEU A 744 6.33 5.13 -19.75
CA LEU A 744 6.59 6.06 -20.85
C LEU A 744 7.18 7.40 -20.33
N VAL A 745 6.55 8.02 -19.32
CA VAL A 745 7.03 9.29 -18.75
C VAL A 745 8.42 9.11 -18.13
N HIS A 746 8.60 8.09 -17.28
CA HIS A 746 9.90 7.80 -16.66
C HIS A 746 10.98 7.55 -17.72
N GLY A 747 10.71 6.68 -18.71
CA GLY A 747 11.66 6.36 -19.77
C GLY A 747 12.09 7.60 -20.54
N HIS A 748 11.14 8.41 -21.04
CA HIS A 748 11.44 9.62 -21.79
C HIS A 748 12.16 10.71 -20.97
N LEU A 749 11.95 10.80 -19.66
CA LEU A 749 12.71 11.68 -18.78
C LEU A 749 14.15 11.18 -18.61
N ARG A 750 14.33 9.87 -18.40
CA ARG A 750 15.67 9.26 -18.30
C ARG A 750 16.45 9.34 -19.61
N ASP A 751 15.81 9.16 -20.76
CA ASP A 751 16.40 9.36 -22.09
C ASP A 751 16.87 10.81 -22.31
N ALA A 752 16.28 11.74 -21.59
CA ALA A 752 16.68 13.15 -21.57
C ALA A 752 17.71 13.47 -20.48
N GLU A 753 18.30 12.46 -19.84
CA GLU A 753 19.30 12.58 -18.77
C GLU A 753 18.77 13.33 -17.53
N ILE A 754 17.47 13.28 -17.28
CA ILE A 754 16.80 13.88 -16.12
C ILE A 754 16.71 12.85 -15.00
N ASP A 755 17.11 13.23 -13.78
CA ASP A 755 16.93 12.40 -12.61
C ASP A 755 15.45 12.39 -12.17
N VAL A 756 14.95 11.18 -11.91
CA VAL A 756 13.53 10.95 -11.61
C VAL A 756 13.37 10.29 -10.25
N LEU A 757 12.66 10.97 -9.35
CA LEU A 757 12.24 10.41 -8.06
C LEU A 757 10.88 9.73 -8.25
N THR A 758 10.75 8.51 -7.72
CA THR A 758 9.53 7.70 -7.84
C THR A 758 9.22 6.97 -6.54
N HIS A 759 7.96 6.65 -6.34
CA HIS A 759 7.51 5.84 -5.20
C HIS A 759 7.87 4.36 -5.34
N LYS A 760 8.26 3.73 -4.22
CA LYS A 760 8.58 2.30 -4.08
C LYS A 760 7.94 1.70 -2.81
N GLN A 761 8.20 2.29 -1.64
CA GLN A 761 7.77 1.82 -0.31
C GLN A 761 6.46 2.46 0.15
N VAL A 762 6.13 3.62 -0.40
CA VAL A 762 4.92 4.38 -0.10
C VAL A 762 4.07 4.47 -1.36
N PRO A 763 2.73 4.33 -1.27
CA PRO A 763 1.87 4.47 -2.43
C PRO A 763 1.96 5.86 -3.06
N ALA A 764 1.97 5.93 -4.40
CA ALA A 764 1.91 7.20 -5.12
C ALA A 764 0.54 7.89 -5.01
N ASN A 765 -0.51 7.16 -4.60
CA ASN A 765 -1.86 7.66 -4.34
C ASN A 765 -2.00 8.23 -2.92
N ASP A 766 -3.23 8.59 -2.53
CA ASP A 766 -3.54 9.22 -1.24
C ASP A 766 -3.05 8.45 -0.01
N GLY A 767 -2.79 7.14 -0.13
CA GLY A 767 -2.16 6.37 0.93
C GLY A 767 -0.73 6.82 1.31
N GLY A 768 -0.11 7.69 0.51
CA GLY A 768 1.20 8.29 0.78
C GLY A 768 1.14 9.72 1.32
N ILE A 769 -0.01 10.39 1.28
CA ILE A 769 -0.15 11.82 1.61
C ILE A 769 0.32 12.15 3.04
N ALA A 770 -0.02 11.31 4.01
CA ALA A 770 0.33 11.56 5.40
C ALA A 770 1.85 11.69 5.63
N LEU A 771 2.69 10.97 4.88
CA LEU A 771 4.14 11.14 4.92
C LEU A 771 4.56 12.52 4.41
N GLY A 772 3.98 12.96 3.30
CA GLY A 772 4.25 14.30 2.75
C GLY A 772 3.79 15.42 3.68
N GLN A 773 2.61 15.29 4.27
CA GLN A 773 2.10 16.23 5.28
C GLN A 773 3.08 16.32 6.46
N ALA A 774 3.53 15.18 6.98
CA ALA A 774 4.44 15.11 8.11
C ALA A 774 5.80 15.77 7.79
N THR A 775 6.38 15.52 6.61
CA THR A 775 7.69 16.07 6.23
C THR A 775 7.64 17.56 5.93
N ILE A 776 6.55 18.06 5.33
CA ILE A 776 6.32 19.50 5.14
C ILE A 776 6.22 20.20 6.51
N ALA A 777 5.40 19.68 7.41
CA ALA A 777 5.25 20.26 8.74
C ALA A 777 6.56 20.26 9.52
N ALA A 778 7.32 19.15 9.47
CA ALA A 778 8.64 19.06 10.07
C ALA A 778 9.59 20.16 9.57
N ALA A 779 9.66 20.35 8.25
CA ALA A 779 10.52 21.37 7.64
C ALA A 779 10.10 22.79 8.03
N ILE A 780 8.80 23.10 8.04
CA ILE A 780 8.27 24.41 8.46
C ILE A 780 8.67 24.72 9.90
N ILE A 781 8.47 23.78 10.84
CA ILE A 781 8.77 23.97 12.26
C ILE A 781 10.26 24.15 12.50
N LEU A 782 11.10 23.33 11.87
CA LEU A 782 12.56 23.40 12.04
C LEU A 782 13.14 24.72 11.49
N ASN A 783 12.61 25.21 10.36
CA ASN A 783 13.03 26.50 9.79
C ASN A 783 12.62 27.69 10.68
N GLN A 784 11.42 27.69 11.27
CA GLN A 784 10.97 28.73 12.20
C GLN A 784 11.87 28.79 13.43
N ASN A 785 12.26 27.64 13.97
CA ASN A 785 13.15 27.54 15.13
C ASN A 785 14.58 28.03 14.83
N GLN A 786 15.09 27.86 13.60
CA GLN A 786 16.39 28.40 13.19
C GLN A 786 16.34 29.92 12.96
N GLY A 787 15.24 30.44 12.43
CA GLY A 787 15.01 31.89 12.29
C GLY A 787 15.00 32.62 13.62
N SER A 788 14.35 32.05 14.65
CA SER A 788 14.30 32.62 16.00
C SER A 788 15.67 32.61 16.72
N LYS A 789 16.54 31.63 16.46
CA LYS A 789 17.90 31.55 17.01
C LYS A 789 18.89 32.54 16.37
N ARG A 790 18.60 33.06 15.17
CA ARG A 790 19.45 34.05 14.49
C ARG A 790 19.13 35.52 14.90
N CYS A 791 18.06 35.72 15.65
CA CYS A 791 17.62 37.05 16.09
C CYS A 791 17.92 37.32 17.59
N VAL A 792 18.79 36.51 18.25
CA VAL A 792 19.25 36.73 19.66
C VAL A 792 20.74 37.00 19.66
#